data_360473405ce65e9970bba032169385b7
#
_entry.id   360473405ce65e9970bba032169385b7
#
_cell.length_a   1.000
_cell.length_b   1.000
_cell.length_c   1.000
_cell.angle_alpha   90.00
_cell.angle_beta   90.00
_cell.angle_gamma   90.00
#
_symmetry.space_group_name_H-M   'P 1'
#
loop_
_entity.id
_entity.type
_entity.pdbx_description
1 polymer ?
#
loop_
_entity_poly.entity_id
_entity_poly.type
_entity_poly.pdbx_seq_one_letter_code
_entity_poly.pdbx_strand_id
1 'polypeptide(L)'
;ACRWSDHYEAIFVEGRAEYRRRDEEIDSHMEIAVSPEDDVEVRRITLTNLSSRRRNIELTSYAEVVLAPQNSDLAHPAFSNLFVQTEILGDSQAILCTRRARAPGENPPWMFHLMTTQGTPGAEVSYETNRATFIGRARSVANPVAFDLPGPLSNTEGSVLDPIISIRQSVIMDADTSANWHLVTGMAESREAALVLIGRYCDPNFAARAFEMAWSHSQLELHQMHATEADAQLYARLASSMIYANPLHRAAAVILTRNRRGQAGLWAFGISGDLPILLLRIADVHRINLVKHVLQAHAYWRGKGLEVDLIILNEDFSGYRQELQDRILNLIGSGPEVYRIDEPGGIFLRRSEDLTEEDRILLQSVSRVILTDSAESLTQQVTRQAPAIRKVPRFAVTRTPSAVMAPEPVPSRDLLFYNGIGGFTQDGREYVVQIRPGKATPAPWSNVLANDRMGSVVSESGAAYTWVDNAHEFRLTPWNNDPISDPSGEAFYLRDEETGQFWSPTPLPAPGNGTYTCRHGFGYSVFEYTQNGINTEVWTYVAVDSPVKFVVVKVRNQSGRARRLSVTGYWEWVLGQWRHSNLMHIVTEVDPASGTLYARNDYNREFAGKTVFVNVNEAARTVTGNRTEFLGRNGTTARPAAMWQDHLSGRTGASLDPCAALQAPFDLAKGQEREFVFLLGAGNDAEEAHQLVRRFSGSAGAKLALECVWEFWKRTLGTVHAETPDPALNILVNGWLEYQTLACRYWGRSGYYQSGGAYGFRDQLQDTTALLNAAPWTAREHLLRAAARQFIEGDVQHWWHPHTGRGVRTHFSDDFLWLPYCACRYVKATGDTGVLDVQVPFLEGRAVNADEESYYDLPQHSDEEGTLYEHCVRAITRGLRFGSNGLPLIGCGDWNDGMNLVGAKGKGESVWLAFFLYDVLRRFSGLARSRNDVAFADRCTQEAE
;
A
#
# COMPACT_ATOMS: atom_id res chain seq x y z
N ALA A 1 -19.46 16.27 -8.07
CA ALA A 1 -18.88 15.21 -8.86
C ALA A 1 -19.40 13.84 -8.40
N CYS A 2 -19.20 12.79 -9.17
CA CYS A 2 -19.60 11.40 -8.87
C CYS A 2 -21.04 11.23 -8.34
N ARG A 3 -21.98 11.90 -8.95
CA ARG A 3 -23.43 11.67 -8.67
C ARG A 3 -23.92 10.51 -9.50
N TRP A 4 -24.82 9.69 -8.93
CA TRP A 4 -25.54 8.69 -9.71
C TRP A 4 -26.51 9.39 -10.65
N SER A 5 -26.50 9.00 -11.92
CA SER A 5 -27.47 9.49 -12.90
C SER A 5 -28.74 8.63 -12.90
N ASP A 6 -29.83 9.19 -13.40
CA ASP A 6 -31.09 8.45 -13.56
C ASP A 6 -30.99 7.39 -14.66
N HIS A 7 -30.15 7.64 -15.67
CA HIS A 7 -29.87 6.71 -16.77
C HIS A 7 -28.38 6.60 -17.03
N TYR A 8 -27.86 5.38 -16.96
CA TYR A 8 -26.44 5.07 -17.23
C TYR A 8 -26.32 3.74 -17.98
N GLU A 9 -25.57 3.74 -19.06
CA GLU A 9 -25.28 2.56 -19.88
C GLU A 9 -23.77 2.51 -20.17
N ALA A 10 -23.20 1.31 -20.10
CA ALA A 10 -21.83 1.02 -20.53
C ALA A 10 -21.86 -0.10 -21.58
N ILE A 11 -21.28 0.12 -22.74
CA ILE A 11 -21.25 -0.81 -23.87
C ILE A 11 -19.80 -1.10 -24.20
N PHE A 12 -19.45 -2.38 -24.26
CA PHE A 12 -18.12 -2.83 -24.66
C PHE A 12 -18.24 -3.66 -25.92
N VAL A 13 -17.57 -3.20 -26.96
CA VAL A 13 -17.44 -3.89 -28.25
C VAL A 13 -15.97 -4.02 -28.61
N GLU A 14 -15.68 -4.85 -29.62
CA GLU A 14 -14.32 -5.01 -30.06
C GLU A 14 -13.70 -3.66 -30.54
N GLY A 15 -12.56 -3.30 -29.93
CA GLY A 15 -11.85 -2.06 -30.21
C GLY A 15 -12.45 -0.77 -29.66
N ARG A 16 -13.59 -0.81 -28.94
CA ARG A 16 -14.26 0.39 -28.43
C ARG A 16 -15.00 0.15 -27.13
N ALA A 17 -14.95 1.13 -26.20
CA ALA A 17 -15.83 1.23 -25.04
C ALA A 17 -16.72 2.48 -25.17
N GLU A 18 -18.00 2.36 -24.80
CA GLU A 18 -18.94 3.47 -24.82
C GLU A 18 -19.61 3.63 -23.46
N TYR A 19 -19.83 4.89 -23.08
CA TYR A 19 -20.54 5.26 -21.88
C TYR A 19 -21.60 6.29 -22.22
N ARG A 20 -22.85 6.01 -21.86
CA ARG A 20 -23.98 6.92 -22.06
C ARG A 20 -24.58 7.26 -20.70
N ARG A 21 -24.84 8.52 -20.51
CA ARG A 21 -25.35 9.02 -19.22
C ARG A 21 -26.25 10.21 -19.45
N ARG A 22 -27.35 10.28 -18.68
CA ARG A 22 -28.22 11.45 -18.63
C ARG A 22 -28.24 12.00 -17.23
N ASP A 23 -27.91 13.27 -17.08
CA ASP A 23 -27.99 14.02 -15.84
C ASP A 23 -28.96 15.17 -16.04
N GLU A 24 -30.11 15.11 -15.40
CA GLU A 24 -31.23 16.01 -15.65
C GLU A 24 -31.58 16.04 -17.15
N GLU A 25 -31.33 17.16 -17.83
CA GLU A 25 -31.61 17.37 -19.26
C GLU A 25 -30.33 17.45 -20.10
N ILE A 26 -29.18 16.96 -19.61
CA ILE A 26 -27.94 16.85 -20.37
C ILE A 26 -27.65 15.40 -20.64
N ASP A 27 -27.60 15.03 -21.93
CA ASP A 27 -27.08 13.74 -22.37
C ASP A 27 -25.58 13.83 -22.59
N SER A 28 -24.82 12.88 -22.07
CA SER A 28 -23.41 12.70 -22.35
C SER A 28 -23.15 11.31 -22.94
N HIS A 29 -22.46 11.27 -24.07
CA HIS A 29 -21.99 10.06 -24.73
C HIS A 29 -20.47 10.15 -24.87
N MET A 30 -19.78 9.19 -24.28
CA MET A 30 -18.32 9.07 -24.40
C MET A 30 -17.98 7.75 -25.07
N GLU A 31 -17.14 7.84 -26.10
CA GLU A 31 -16.55 6.68 -26.79
C GLU A 31 -15.04 6.70 -26.59
N ILE A 32 -14.44 5.54 -26.36
CA ILE A 32 -13.00 5.38 -26.12
C ILE A 32 -12.47 4.34 -27.10
N ALA A 33 -11.39 4.67 -27.81
CA ALA A 33 -10.63 3.76 -28.65
C ALA A 33 -9.13 4.01 -28.48
N VAL A 34 -8.33 2.96 -28.71
CA VAL A 34 -6.87 3.05 -28.81
C VAL A 34 -6.48 2.92 -30.26
N SER A 35 -5.61 3.81 -30.73
CA SER A 35 -5.10 3.77 -32.12
C SER A 35 -4.23 2.52 -32.32
N PRO A 36 -4.43 1.77 -33.42
CA PRO A 36 -3.52 0.67 -33.74
C PRO A 36 -2.24 1.14 -34.48
N GLU A 37 -2.15 2.42 -34.85
CA GLU A 37 -1.00 3.00 -35.57
C GLU A 37 -0.06 3.80 -34.66
N ASP A 38 -0.58 4.40 -33.57
CA ASP A 38 0.15 5.27 -32.65
C ASP A 38 -0.18 4.87 -31.20
N ASP A 39 0.72 5.11 -30.26
CA ASP A 39 0.51 4.86 -28.83
C ASP A 39 -0.40 5.94 -28.21
N VAL A 40 -1.65 5.95 -28.66
CA VAL A 40 -2.64 7.00 -28.38
C VAL A 40 -4.01 6.43 -28.05
N GLU A 41 -4.56 6.85 -26.92
CA GLU A 41 -5.98 6.69 -26.57
C GLU A 41 -6.77 7.94 -26.95
N VAL A 42 -7.89 7.76 -27.62
CA VAL A 42 -8.82 8.84 -27.99
C VAL A 42 -10.15 8.64 -27.28
N ARG A 43 -10.61 9.68 -26.59
CA ARG A 43 -11.96 9.76 -26.02
C ARG A 43 -12.76 10.82 -26.75
N ARG A 44 -13.81 10.42 -27.44
CA ARG A 44 -14.78 11.33 -28.05
C ARG A 44 -15.94 11.53 -27.09
N ILE A 45 -16.20 12.77 -26.68
CA ILE A 45 -17.27 13.12 -25.75
C ILE A 45 -18.27 14.01 -26.50
N THR A 46 -19.51 13.58 -26.57
CA THR A 46 -20.64 14.35 -27.11
C THR A 46 -21.55 14.72 -25.96
N LEU A 47 -21.76 16.04 -25.74
CA LEU A 47 -22.77 16.54 -24.83
C LEU A 47 -23.93 17.11 -25.65
N THR A 48 -25.17 16.78 -25.22
CA THR A 48 -26.40 17.30 -25.84
C THR A 48 -27.25 17.96 -24.78
N ASN A 49 -27.56 19.25 -25.00
CA ASN A 49 -28.49 19.99 -24.15
C ASN A 49 -29.93 19.73 -24.61
N LEU A 50 -30.64 18.87 -23.94
CA LEU A 50 -32.07 18.54 -24.20
C LEU A 50 -33.00 19.52 -23.50
N SER A 51 -32.49 20.49 -22.76
CA SER A 51 -33.32 21.49 -22.08
C SER A 51 -33.78 22.59 -23.05
N SER A 52 -34.88 23.22 -22.73
CA SER A 52 -35.38 24.41 -23.45
C SER A 52 -34.62 25.70 -23.18
N ARG A 53 -33.51 25.67 -22.47
CA ARG A 53 -32.74 26.83 -22.05
C ARG A 53 -31.27 26.72 -22.39
N ARG A 54 -30.63 27.83 -22.58
CA ARG A 54 -29.17 27.95 -22.72
C ARG A 54 -28.48 27.50 -21.43
N ARG A 55 -27.45 26.70 -21.57
CA ARG A 55 -26.63 26.16 -20.47
C ARG A 55 -25.17 26.60 -20.63
N ASN A 56 -24.51 26.94 -19.52
CA ASN A 56 -23.06 27.02 -19.46
C ASN A 56 -22.54 25.74 -18.78
N ILE A 57 -21.69 25.01 -19.50
CA ILE A 57 -21.16 23.71 -19.06
C ILE A 57 -19.63 23.79 -19.05
N GLU A 58 -19.02 23.29 -17.98
CA GLU A 58 -17.58 23.10 -17.88
C GLU A 58 -17.25 21.61 -18.01
N LEU A 59 -16.42 21.27 -18.98
CA LEU A 59 -15.83 19.92 -19.13
C LEU A 59 -14.42 19.97 -18.55
N THR A 60 -14.12 19.08 -17.59
CA THR A 60 -12.81 18.96 -16.95
C THR A 60 -12.32 17.53 -17.07
N SER A 61 -11.13 17.33 -17.66
CA SER A 61 -10.42 16.06 -17.64
C SER A 61 -9.62 15.91 -16.35
N TYR A 62 -9.30 14.68 -15.98
CA TYR A 62 -8.40 14.37 -14.86
C TYR A 62 -7.77 13.00 -15.06
N ALA A 63 -6.45 12.92 -14.90
CA ALA A 63 -5.72 11.67 -14.75
C ALA A 63 -4.45 11.89 -13.92
N GLU A 64 -4.04 10.88 -13.17
CA GLU A 64 -2.79 10.86 -12.41
C GLU A 64 -1.65 10.37 -13.30
N VAL A 65 -0.44 10.94 -13.14
CA VAL A 65 0.73 10.65 -13.98
C VAL A 65 1.72 9.81 -13.19
N VAL A 66 2.07 8.64 -13.71
CA VAL A 66 3.00 7.70 -13.07
C VAL A 66 4.35 7.66 -13.79
N LEU A 67 4.40 7.33 -15.07
CA LEU A 67 5.60 7.23 -15.92
C LEU A 67 6.74 6.43 -15.28
N ALA A 68 6.41 5.36 -14.57
CA ALA A 68 7.35 4.49 -13.86
C ALA A 68 6.95 3.02 -14.01
N PRO A 69 7.89 2.07 -13.88
CA PRO A 69 7.53 0.67 -13.75
C PRO A 69 6.60 0.45 -12.56
N GLN A 70 5.61 -0.43 -12.73
CA GLN A 70 4.56 -0.68 -11.72
C GLN A 70 5.12 -0.98 -10.33
N ASN A 71 6.15 -1.82 -10.23
CA ASN A 71 6.75 -2.19 -8.94
C ASN A 71 7.43 -0.99 -8.26
N SER A 72 8.05 -0.08 -9.03
CA SER A 72 8.68 1.12 -8.48
C SER A 72 7.67 2.12 -7.95
N ASP A 73 6.52 2.25 -8.63
CA ASP A 73 5.43 3.10 -8.19
C ASP A 73 4.76 2.53 -6.93
N LEU A 74 4.41 1.24 -6.94
CA LEU A 74 3.82 0.56 -5.78
C LEU A 74 4.72 0.59 -4.53
N ALA A 75 6.03 0.48 -4.72
CA ALA A 75 6.99 0.48 -3.61
C ALA A 75 6.98 1.81 -2.84
N HIS A 76 6.87 2.94 -3.56
CA HIS A 76 6.95 4.27 -2.96
C HIS A 76 6.30 5.36 -3.84
N PRO A 77 4.97 5.43 -3.90
CA PRO A 77 4.26 6.33 -4.82
C PRO A 77 4.64 7.80 -4.64
N ALA A 78 4.60 8.33 -3.41
CA ALA A 78 4.93 9.72 -3.14
C ALA A 78 6.37 10.10 -3.55
N PHE A 79 7.33 9.18 -3.39
CA PHE A 79 8.70 9.40 -3.86
C PHE A 79 8.81 9.29 -5.39
N SER A 80 8.12 8.31 -5.98
CA SER A 80 8.11 8.11 -7.44
C SER A 80 7.61 9.36 -8.16
N ASN A 81 6.58 10.01 -7.64
CA ASN A 81 5.96 11.21 -8.21
C ASN A 81 6.91 12.42 -8.29
N LEU A 82 7.90 12.53 -7.40
CA LEU A 82 8.84 13.67 -7.36
C LEU A 82 9.70 13.80 -8.64
N PHE A 83 9.79 12.76 -9.44
CA PHE A 83 10.61 12.77 -10.66
C PHE A 83 9.85 13.19 -11.90
N VAL A 84 8.54 13.33 -11.84
CA VAL A 84 7.71 13.75 -12.97
C VAL A 84 7.77 15.27 -13.11
N GLN A 85 7.90 15.73 -14.33
CA GLN A 85 7.87 17.14 -14.74
C GLN A 85 6.72 17.35 -15.72
N THR A 86 6.07 18.49 -15.64
CA THR A 86 4.92 18.85 -16.48
C THR A 86 5.19 20.16 -17.21
N GLU A 87 4.66 20.27 -18.45
CA GLU A 87 4.77 21.44 -19.30
C GLU A 87 3.41 21.74 -19.96
N ILE A 88 2.94 22.97 -19.96
CA ILE A 88 1.69 23.38 -20.59
C ILE A 88 1.97 23.97 -21.97
N LEU A 89 1.33 23.42 -22.99
CA LEU A 89 1.39 23.89 -24.38
C LEU A 89 0.07 24.60 -24.73
N GLY A 90 -0.04 25.87 -24.39
CA GLY A 90 -1.28 26.65 -24.56
C GLY A 90 -1.80 26.69 -25.99
N ASP A 91 -0.91 26.89 -26.97
CA ASP A 91 -1.26 26.97 -28.42
C ASP A 91 -1.87 25.64 -28.94
N SER A 92 -1.47 24.52 -28.39
CA SER A 92 -1.94 23.17 -28.76
C SER A 92 -3.02 22.64 -27.81
N GLN A 93 -3.39 23.40 -26.79
CA GLN A 93 -4.32 22.97 -25.73
C GLN A 93 -3.92 21.60 -25.12
N ALA A 94 -2.63 21.46 -24.82
CA ALA A 94 -2.05 20.21 -24.36
C ALA A 94 -1.18 20.39 -23.11
N ILE A 95 -1.00 19.26 -22.39
CA ILE A 95 -0.03 19.10 -21.30
C ILE A 95 0.95 18.02 -21.74
N LEU A 96 2.26 18.28 -21.56
CA LEU A 96 3.33 17.30 -21.70
C LEU A 96 3.83 16.90 -20.32
N CYS A 97 4.15 15.62 -20.16
CA CYS A 97 4.78 15.08 -18.95
C CYS A 97 5.96 14.21 -19.33
N THR A 98 7.02 14.31 -18.55
CA THR A 98 8.16 13.39 -18.63
C THR A 98 8.72 13.11 -17.24
N ARG A 99 9.67 12.19 -17.16
CA ARG A 99 10.34 11.85 -15.91
C ARG A 99 11.80 12.23 -16.01
N ARG A 100 12.37 12.82 -14.95
CA ARG A 100 13.82 13.07 -14.87
C ARG A 100 14.57 11.75 -14.91
N ALA A 101 15.56 11.63 -15.81
CA ALA A 101 16.46 10.50 -15.86
C ALA A 101 17.22 10.34 -14.54
N ARG A 102 17.37 9.12 -14.07
CA ARG A 102 18.13 8.78 -12.85
C ARG A 102 19.60 8.49 -13.17
N ALA A 103 19.88 8.03 -14.39
CA ALA A 103 21.22 7.67 -14.83
C ALA A 103 21.51 8.22 -16.23
N PRO A 104 22.79 8.48 -16.57
CA PRO A 104 23.20 8.80 -17.94
C PRO A 104 22.80 7.66 -18.89
N GLY A 105 22.10 7.99 -19.96
CA GLY A 105 21.63 7.01 -20.96
C GLY A 105 20.22 6.46 -20.73
N GLU A 106 19.56 6.79 -19.65
CA GLU A 106 18.13 6.56 -19.48
C GLU A 106 17.34 7.55 -20.36
N ASN A 107 16.42 7.04 -21.17
CA ASN A 107 15.52 7.83 -21.98
C ASN A 107 14.10 7.70 -21.47
N PRO A 108 13.65 8.59 -20.56
CA PRO A 108 12.31 8.54 -20.03
C PRO A 108 11.28 8.82 -21.13
N PRO A 109 10.11 8.14 -21.09
CA PRO A 109 9.05 8.38 -22.04
C PRO A 109 8.43 9.77 -21.86
N TRP A 110 7.84 10.29 -22.92
CA TRP A 110 7.04 11.50 -22.94
C TRP A 110 5.57 11.16 -23.08
N MET A 111 4.77 11.60 -22.12
CA MET A 111 3.31 11.51 -22.15
C MET A 111 2.74 12.85 -22.55
N PHE A 112 1.65 12.86 -23.33
CA PHE A 112 0.89 14.06 -23.61
C PHE A 112 -0.61 13.83 -23.39
N HIS A 113 -1.29 14.93 -23.07
CA HIS A 113 -2.74 14.97 -22.97
C HIS A 113 -3.23 16.26 -23.60
N LEU A 114 -4.20 16.16 -24.51
CA LEU A 114 -4.79 17.32 -25.16
C LEU A 114 -6.32 17.23 -25.15
N MET A 115 -6.98 18.39 -25.21
CA MET A 115 -8.43 18.52 -25.33
C MET A 115 -8.75 19.48 -26.46
N THR A 116 -9.41 18.98 -27.49
CA THR A 116 -9.87 19.79 -28.63
C THR A 116 -11.40 19.79 -28.72
N THR A 117 -11.99 20.84 -29.27
CA THR A 117 -13.44 20.98 -29.47
C THR A 117 -13.77 21.31 -30.91
N GLN A 118 -14.86 20.77 -31.44
CA GLN A 118 -15.39 21.13 -32.72
C GLN A 118 -16.54 22.14 -32.61
N GLY A 119 -16.42 23.25 -33.30
CA GLY A 119 -17.56 24.19 -33.52
C GLY A 119 -17.82 25.22 -32.42
N THR A 120 -16.95 25.40 -31.48
CA THR A 120 -17.10 26.45 -30.43
C THR A 120 -15.88 27.34 -30.37
N PRO A 121 -15.84 28.46 -31.14
CA PRO A 121 -14.73 29.41 -31.07
C PRO A 121 -14.73 30.15 -29.74
N GLY A 122 -13.56 30.26 -29.10
CA GLY A 122 -13.32 31.13 -27.94
C GLY A 122 -13.66 30.53 -26.58
N ALA A 123 -13.70 29.21 -26.44
CA ALA A 123 -13.77 28.59 -25.11
C ALA A 123 -12.51 28.89 -24.29
N GLU A 124 -12.68 29.43 -23.09
CA GLU A 124 -11.57 29.63 -22.14
C GLU A 124 -11.03 28.27 -21.70
N VAL A 125 -9.72 28.05 -21.88
CA VAL A 125 -9.05 26.81 -21.52
C VAL A 125 -8.12 27.07 -20.35
N SER A 126 -8.15 26.20 -19.34
CA SER A 126 -7.26 26.27 -18.19
C SER A 126 -6.74 24.89 -17.81
N TYR A 127 -5.62 24.86 -17.11
CA TYR A 127 -4.84 23.66 -16.85
C TYR A 127 -4.52 23.49 -15.37
N GLU A 128 -4.31 22.25 -14.94
CA GLU A 128 -3.79 21.96 -13.61
C GLU A 128 -2.91 20.71 -13.68
N THR A 129 -1.72 20.80 -13.10
CA THR A 129 -0.82 19.65 -13.01
C THR A 129 -0.47 19.24 -11.59
N ASN A 130 -1.00 19.96 -10.59
CA ASN A 130 -0.78 19.67 -9.18
C ASN A 130 -2.03 19.03 -8.56
N ARG A 131 -1.91 17.77 -8.14
CA ARG A 131 -3.00 17.01 -7.51
C ARG A 131 -3.50 17.64 -6.21
N ALA A 132 -2.60 18.22 -5.41
CA ALA A 132 -2.98 18.89 -4.16
C ALA A 132 -3.89 20.11 -4.41
N THR A 133 -3.62 20.89 -5.46
CA THR A 133 -4.43 22.04 -5.85
C THR A 133 -5.77 21.60 -6.45
N PHE A 134 -5.79 20.50 -7.20
CA PHE A 134 -7.01 20.00 -7.84
C PHE A 134 -7.94 19.27 -6.86
N ILE A 135 -7.42 18.26 -6.16
CA ILE A 135 -8.20 17.42 -5.21
C ILE A 135 -8.44 18.15 -3.90
N GLY A 136 -7.38 18.71 -3.31
CA GLY A 136 -7.39 19.29 -1.96
C GLY A 136 -7.15 18.24 -0.86
N ARG A 137 -6.46 18.66 0.19
CA ARG A 137 -6.13 17.81 1.36
C ARG A 137 -7.41 17.26 2.02
N ALA A 138 -7.39 15.96 2.34
CA ALA A 138 -8.49 15.20 2.94
C ALA A 138 -9.75 15.11 2.04
N ARG A 139 -9.59 15.29 0.73
CA ARG A 139 -10.65 15.11 -0.27
C ARG A 139 -10.28 13.99 -1.26
N SER A 140 -11.19 13.72 -2.18
CA SER A 140 -11.03 12.69 -3.21
C SER A 140 -11.52 13.19 -4.57
N VAL A 141 -11.27 12.40 -5.62
CA VAL A 141 -11.80 12.64 -6.98
C VAL A 141 -13.33 12.80 -6.99
N ALA A 142 -14.04 12.19 -6.03
CA ALA A 142 -15.48 12.34 -5.90
C ALA A 142 -15.93 13.74 -5.44
N ASN A 143 -15.04 14.48 -4.78
CA ASN A 143 -15.34 15.83 -4.24
C ASN A 143 -14.08 16.71 -4.28
N PRO A 144 -13.49 17.00 -5.45
CA PRO A 144 -12.26 17.80 -5.54
C PRO A 144 -12.54 19.26 -5.28
N VAL A 145 -11.57 19.97 -4.67
CA VAL A 145 -11.68 21.41 -4.38
C VAL A 145 -11.81 22.25 -5.64
N ALA A 146 -11.27 21.78 -6.77
CA ALA A 146 -11.36 22.43 -8.06
C ALA A 146 -12.81 22.64 -8.58
N PHE A 147 -13.81 22.04 -7.94
CA PHE A 147 -15.23 22.21 -8.25
C PHE A 147 -16.00 23.02 -7.19
N ASP A 148 -15.34 23.51 -6.15
CA ASP A 148 -16.02 24.32 -5.11
C ASP A 148 -16.42 25.71 -5.63
N LEU A 149 -15.60 26.29 -6.50
CA LEU A 149 -15.84 27.59 -7.10
C LEU A 149 -15.80 27.47 -8.64
N PRO A 150 -16.69 28.19 -9.34
CA PRO A 150 -16.60 28.30 -10.81
C PRO A 150 -15.36 29.14 -11.18
N GLY A 151 -14.75 28.82 -12.32
CA GLY A 151 -13.62 29.58 -12.85
C GLY A 151 -12.50 28.70 -13.36
N PRO A 152 -11.42 29.35 -13.83
CA PRO A 152 -10.27 28.64 -14.40
C PRO A 152 -9.51 27.84 -13.35
N LEU A 153 -8.80 26.79 -13.80
CA LEU A 153 -7.78 26.09 -13.03
C LEU A 153 -6.55 26.99 -12.88
N SER A 154 -5.61 26.65 -11.99
CA SER A 154 -4.51 27.54 -11.59
C SER A 154 -3.39 27.69 -12.61
N ASN A 155 -3.34 26.83 -13.66
CA ASN A 155 -2.26 26.75 -14.65
C ASN A 155 -0.88 26.45 -14.03
N THR A 156 -0.85 25.63 -12.98
CA THR A 156 0.40 25.17 -12.37
C THR A 156 1.13 24.23 -13.31
N GLU A 157 2.45 24.38 -13.46
CA GLU A 157 3.32 23.51 -14.25
C GLU A 157 4.72 23.36 -13.63
N GLY A 158 5.52 22.48 -14.19
CA GLY A 158 6.91 22.26 -13.78
C GLY A 158 7.11 21.06 -12.87
N SER A 159 7.94 21.21 -11.84
CA SER A 159 8.21 20.17 -10.84
C SER A 159 7.20 20.26 -9.71
N VAL A 160 6.13 19.48 -9.81
CA VAL A 160 5.10 19.35 -8.79
C VAL A 160 5.35 18.10 -7.91
N LEU A 161 4.90 18.14 -6.66
CA LEU A 161 5.12 17.03 -5.74
C LEU A 161 4.26 15.78 -6.08
N ASP A 162 3.08 16.01 -6.65
CA ASP A 162 2.13 14.96 -7.00
C ASP A 162 1.46 15.33 -8.33
N PRO A 163 1.93 14.76 -9.45
CA PRO A 163 1.56 15.22 -10.80
C PRO A 163 0.23 14.64 -11.27
N ILE A 164 -0.54 15.49 -11.91
CA ILE A 164 -1.75 15.13 -12.66
C ILE A 164 -1.74 15.82 -14.03
N ILE A 165 -2.65 15.39 -14.89
CA ILE A 165 -3.05 16.12 -16.09
C ILE A 165 -4.52 16.46 -15.98
N SER A 166 -4.84 17.74 -16.08
CA SER A 166 -6.22 18.24 -16.08
C SER A 166 -6.34 19.45 -16.99
N ILE A 167 -7.32 19.38 -17.90
CA ILE A 167 -7.69 20.50 -18.78
C ILE A 167 -9.16 20.79 -18.56
N ARG A 168 -9.51 22.07 -18.39
CA ARG A 168 -10.88 22.56 -18.27
C ARG A 168 -11.22 23.47 -19.41
N GLN A 169 -12.39 23.20 -20.04
CA GLN A 169 -12.99 24.07 -21.04
C GLN A 169 -14.44 24.38 -20.67
N SER A 170 -14.82 25.65 -20.84
CA SER A 170 -16.19 26.12 -20.67
C SER A 170 -16.86 26.27 -22.03
N VAL A 171 -18.09 25.81 -22.17
CA VAL A 171 -18.90 25.92 -23.38
C VAL A 171 -20.28 26.40 -23.06
N ILE A 172 -20.81 27.29 -23.91
CA ILE A 172 -22.19 27.73 -23.85
C ILE A 172 -22.99 26.95 -24.91
N MET A 173 -23.99 26.20 -24.46
CA MET A 173 -24.85 25.38 -25.31
C MET A 173 -26.26 25.94 -25.34
N ASP A 174 -26.75 26.26 -26.53
CA ASP A 174 -28.16 26.66 -26.70
C ASP A 174 -29.08 25.45 -26.52
N ALA A 175 -30.39 25.67 -26.43
CA ALA A 175 -31.37 24.62 -26.36
C ALA A 175 -31.26 23.67 -27.57
N ASP A 176 -31.43 22.38 -27.35
CA ASP A 176 -31.43 21.33 -28.39
C ASP A 176 -30.14 21.31 -29.26
N THR A 177 -29.00 21.72 -28.73
CA THR A 177 -27.69 21.67 -29.41
C THR A 177 -26.78 20.65 -28.80
N SER A 178 -25.83 20.16 -29.63
CA SER A 178 -24.75 19.25 -29.21
C SER A 178 -23.39 19.89 -29.45
N ALA A 179 -22.42 19.52 -28.59
CA ALA A 179 -21.02 19.90 -28.71
C ALA A 179 -20.13 18.68 -28.54
N ASN A 180 -19.01 18.63 -29.27
CA ASN A 180 -18.12 17.48 -29.31
C ASN A 180 -16.72 17.89 -28.85
N TRP A 181 -16.11 17.02 -28.02
CA TRP A 181 -14.71 17.11 -27.60
C TRP A 181 -13.97 15.83 -27.95
N HIS A 182 -12.69 16.00 -28.25
CA HIS A 182 -11.75 14.89 -28.31
C HIS A 182 -10.69 15.10 -27.20
N LEU A 183 -10.60 14.16 -26.28
CA LEU A 183 -9.52 14.06 -25.32
C LEU A 183 -8.57 12.99 -25.83
N VAL A 184 -7.31 13.35 -26.02
CA VAL A 184 -6.31 12.45 -26.53
C VAL A 184 -5.17 12.34 -25.54
N THR A 185 -4.83 11.13 -25.16
CA THR A 185 -3.71 10.83 -24.26
C THR A 185 -2.77 9.88 -24.96
N GLY A 186 -1.49 10.21 -25.04
CA GLY A 186 -0.54 9.37 -25.76
C GLY A 186 0.85 9.40 -25.14
N MET A 187 1.69 8.51 -25.67
CA MET A 187 3.09 8.32 -25.28
C MET A 187 4.00 8.45 -26.49
N ALA A 188 5.23 8.91 -26.25
CA ALA A 188 6.25 9.00 -27.28
C ALA A 188 7.65 8.80 -26.67
N GLU A 189 8.61 8.41 -27.49
CA GLU A 189 10.00 8.19 -27.06
C GLU A 189 10.79 9.50 -26.85
N SER A 190 10.32 10.61 -27.43
CA SER A 190 10.97 11.92 -27.29
C SER A 190 9.94 13.04 -27.26
N ARG A 191 10.39 14.23 -26.82
CA ARG A 191 9.56 15.45 -26.83
C ARG A 191 9.12 15.82 -28.25
N GLU A 192 10.03 15.71 -29.22
CA GLU A 192 9.79 16.02 -30.65
C GLU A 192 8.73 15.08 -31.23
N ALA A 193 8.82 13.77 -30.93
CA ALA A 193 7.83 12.79 -31.35
C ALA A 193 6.45 13.07 -30.72
N ALA A 194 6.41 13.43 -29.42
CA ALA A 194 5.18 13.83 -28.76
C ALA A 194 4.54 15.07 -29.43
N LEU A 195 5.33 16.09 -29.79
CA LEU A 195 4.84 17.28 -30.48
C LEU A 195 4.27 16.95 -31.86
N VAL A 196 4.87 16.01 -32.61
CA VAL A 196 4.33 15.52 -33.88
C VAL A 196 2.98 14.86 -33.69
N LEU A 197 2.82 13.99 -32.68
CA LEU A 197 1.54 13.36 -32.39
C LEU A 197 0.49 14.37 -31.91
N ILE A 198 0.85 15.34 -31.08
CA ILE A 198 -0.05 16.43 -30.67
C ILE A 198 -0.54 17.18 -31.92
N GLY A 199 0.37 17.60 -32.81
CA GLY A 199 0.00 18.30 -34.05
C GLY A 199 -0.93 17.49 -34.96
N ARG A 200 -0.71 16.16 -35.02
CA ARG A 200 -1.58 15.24 -35.77
C ARG A 200 -2.98 15.13 -35.15
N TYR A 201 -3.08 14.88 -33.87
CA TYR A 201 -4.35 14.62 -33.15
C TYR A 201 -5.10 15.89 -32.75
N CYS A 202 -4.52 17.08 -32.92
CA CYS A 202 -5.26 18.35 -32.89
C CYS A 202 -6.29 18.43 -34.04
N ASP A 203 -6.09 17.69 -35.16
CA ASP A 203 -7.10 17.55 -36.22
C ASP A 203 -8.12 16.48 -35.83
N PRO A 204 -9.42 16.85 -35.69
CA PRO A 204 -10.50 15.92 -35.31
C PRO A 204 -10.65 14.73 -36.27
N ASN A 205 -10.21 14.86 -37.53
CA ASN A 205 -10.28 13.78 -38.53
C ASN A 205 -9.35 12.62 -38.15
N PHE A 206 -8.19 12.89 -37.56
CA PHE A 206 -7.30 11.83 -37.08
C PHE A 206 -7.89 11.12 -35.85
N ALA A 207 -8.55 11.84 -34.95
CA ALA A 207 -9.27 11.23 -33.87
C ALA A 207 -10.42 10.31 -34.34
N ALA A 208 -11.18 10.74 -35.36
CA ALA A 208 -12.24 9.92 -35.96
C ALA A 208 -11.65 8.67 -36.63
N ARG A 209 -10.53 8.83 -37.39
CA ARG A 209 -9.82 7.73 -38.02
C ARG A 209 -9.35 6.66 -37.02
N ALA A 210 -8.91 7.05 -35.83
CA ALA A 210 -8.49 6.09 -34.80
C ALA A 210 -9.61 5.09 -34.44
N PHE A 211 -10.87 5.54 -34.38
CA PHE A 211 -12.02 4.65 -34.14
C PHE A 211 -12.23 3.67 -35.29
N GLU A 212 -12.16 4.14 -36.54
CA GLU A 212 -12.33 3.28 -37.73
C GLU A 212 -11.23 2.24 -37.86
N MET A 213 -9.97 2.66 -37.59
CA MET A 213 -8.81 1.79 -37.61
C MET A 213 -8.84 0.75 -36.48
N ALA A 214 -9.22 1.14 -35.25
CA ALA A 214 -9.36 0.23 -34.14
C ALA A 214 -10.37 -0.89 -34.40
N TRP A 215 -11.50 -0.54 -35.04
CA TRP A 215 -12.51 -1.54 -35.43
C TRP A 215 -11.97 -2.46 -36.51
N SER A 216 -11.39 -1.89 -37.58
CA SER A 216 -10.86 -2.68 -38.70
C SER A 216 -9.74 -3.63 -38.26
N HIS A 217 -8.86 -3.15 -37.40
CA HIS A 217 -7.78 -3.96 -36.81
C HIS A 217 -8.32 -5.12 -35.99
N SER A 218 -9.31 -4.87 -35.12
CA SER A 218 -9.90 -5.93 -34.32
C SER A 218 -10.60 -7.01 -35.14
N GLN A 219 -11.25 -6.62 -36.26
CA GLN A 219 -11.86 -7.60 -37.17
C GLN A 219 -10.79 -8.45 -37.88
N LEU A 220 -9.65 -7.84 -38.27
CA LEU A 220 -8.52 -8.56 -38.87
C LEU A 220 -7.92 -9.58 -37.88
N GLU A 221 -7.69 -9.19 -36.63
CA GLU A 221 -7.18 -10.09 -35.60
C GLU A 221 -8.11 -11.29 -35.38
N LEU A 222 -9.43 -11.07 -35.27
CA LEU A 222 -10.39 -12.15 -35.13
C LEU A 222 -10.37 -13.09 -36.33
N HIS A 223 -10.29 -12.55 -37.54
CA HIS A 223 -10.19 -13.36 -38.76
C HIS A 223 -8.92 -14.23 -38.77
N GLN A 224 -7.76 -13.68 -38.39
CA GLN A 224 -6.50 -14.42 -38.31
C GLN A 224 -6.54 -15.54 -37.29
N MET A 225 -7.24 -15.35 -36.18
CA MET A 225 -7.42 -16.35 -35.13
C MET A 225 -8.57 -17.33 -35.39
N HIS A 226 -9.27 -17.22 -36.51
CA HIS A 226 -10.49 -17.98 -36.80
C HIS A 226 -11.51 -17.93 -35.66
N ALA A 227 -11.65 -16.76 -35.02
CA ALA A 227 -12.58 -16.49 -33.94
C ALA A 227 -13.72 -15.57 -34.44
N THR A 228 -14.88 -15.72 -33.82
CA THR A 228 -16.04 -14.87 -34.06
C THR A 228 -16.11 -13.76 -33.00
N GLU A 229 -16.94 -12.73 -33.22
CA GLU A 229 -17.23 -11.71 -32.21
C GLU A 229 -17.82 -12.32 -30.92
N ALA A 230 -18.63 -13.37 -31.03
CA ALA A 230 -19.18 -14.08 -29.88
C ALA A 230 -18.07 -14.80 -29.09
N ASP A 231 -17.06 -15.36 -29.76
CA ASP A 231 -15.89 -15.94 -29.11
C ASP A 231 -15.07 -14.84 -28.42
N ALA A 232 -14.83 -13.69 -29.06
CA ALA A 232 -14.11 -12.57 -28.47
C ALA A 232 -14.79 -12.05 -27.19
N GLN A 233 -16.14 -11.89 -27.24
CA GLN A 233 -16.91 -11.52 -26.05
C GLN A 233 -16.80 -12.56 -24.91
N LEU A 234 -16.79 -13.84 -25.26
CA LEU A 234 -16.60 -14.93 -24.28
C LEU A 234 -15.20 -14.87 -23.66
N TYR A 235 -14.15 -14.66 -24.51
CA TYR A 235 -12.78 -14.53 -24.07
C TYR A 235 -12.56 -13.28 -23.21
N ALA A 236 -13.19 -12.15 -23.54
CA ALA A 236 -13.15 -10.92 -22.74
C ALA A 236 -13.81 -11.11 -21.36
N ARG A 237 -14.94 -11.82 -21.27
CA ARG A 237 -15.59 -12.17 -20.00
C ARG A 237 -14.69 -13.05 -19.15
N LEU A 238 -14.02 -14.03 -19.74
CA LEU A 238 -13.09 -14.91 -19.03
C LEU A 238 -11.85 -14.13 -18.58
N ALA A 239 -11.31 -13.22 -19.42
CA ALA A 239 -10.21 -12.32 -19.08
C ALA A 239 -10.52 -11.48 -17.84
N SER A 240 -11.75 -11.02 -17.67
CA SER A 240 -12.13 -10.26 -16.46
C SER A 240 -11.89 -11.04 -15.18
N SER A 241 -12.04 -12.37 -15.20
CA SER A 241 -11.77 -13.26 -14.07
C SER A 241 -10.29 -13.60 -13.92
N MET A 242 -9.50 -13.42 -14.99
CA MET A 242 -8.03 -13.50 -14.92
C MET A 242 -7.43 -12.23 -14.31
N ILE A 243 -8.00 -11.06 -14.57
CA ILE A 243 -7.54 -9.79 -14.00
C ILE A 243 -8.03 -9.65 -12.56
N TYR A 244 -9.32 -9.93 -12.31
CA TYR A 244 -9.95 -9.84 -10.98
C TYR A 244 -10.50 -11.20 -10.57
N ALA A 245 -9.93 -11.81 -9.52
CA ALA A 245 -10.36 -13.10 -9.02
C ALA A 245 -11.88 -13.14 -8.74
N ASN A 246 -12.59 -14.02 -9.46
CA ASN A 246 -14.01 -14.20 -9.31
C ASN A 246 -14.34 -15.49 -8.52
N PRO A 247 -15.02 -15.42 -7.38
CA PRO A 247 -15.35 -16.60 -6.58
C PRO A 247 -16.08 -17.72 -7.36
N LEU A 248 -16.82 -17.38 -8.41
CA LEU A 248 -17.56 -18.34 -9.22
C LEU A 248 -16.68 -19.22 -10.10
N HIS A 249 -15.49 -18.76 -10.42
CA HIS A 249 -14.56 -19.44 -11.31
C HIS A 249 -13.38 -20.08 -10.56
N ARG A 250 -13.24 -19.81 -9.27
CA ARG A 250 -12.19 -20.37 -8.40
C ARG A 250 -12.60 -21.72 -7.80
N ALA A 251 -11.64 -22.39 -7.16
CA ALA A 251 -11.91 -23.56 -6.34
C ALA A 251 -12.92 -23.29 -5.22
N ALA A 252 -13.65 -24.33 -4.81
CA ALA A 252 -14.54 -24.24 -3.67
C ALA A 252 -13.80 -23.79 -2.39
N ALA A 253 -14.45 -23.02 -1.54
CA ALA A 253 -13.87 -22.47 -0.31
C ALA A 253 -13.21 -23.57 0.56
N VAL A 254 -13.80 -24.77 0.61
CA VAL A 254 -13.27 -25.91 1.37
C VAL A 254 -11.87 -26.37 0.87
N ILE A 255 -11.58 -26.21 -0.42
CA ILE A 255 -10.25 -26.51 -0.98
C ILE A 255 -9.27 -25.39 -0.62
N LEU A 256 -9.70 -24.14 -0.82
CA LEU A 256 -8.89 -22.96 -0.54
C LEU A 256 -8.44 -22.90 0.93
N THR A 257 -9.31 -23.27 1.86
CA THR A 257 -8.99 -23.30 3.30
C THR A 257 -8.01 -24.41 3.69
N ARG A 258 -7.81 -25.41 2.84
CA ARG A 258 -6.87 -26.53 3.08
C ARG A 258 -5.45 -26.22 2.59
N ASN A 259 -5.24 -25.21 1.77
CA ASN A 259 -3.90 -24.89 1.28
C ASN A 259 -2.96 -24.50 2.43
N ARG A 260 -1.77 -25.11 2.43
CA ARG A 260 -0.68 -24.84 3.38
C ARG A 260 0.65 -24.58 2.68
N ARG A 261 0.64 -24.50 1.34
CA ARG A 261 1.83 -24.26 0.54
C ARG A 261 1.82 -22.85 -0.05
N GLY A 262 3.00 -22.27 -0.15
CA GLY A 262 3.22 -20.99 -0.83
C GLY A 262 3.71 -21.15 -2.26
N GLN A 263 4.06 -20.02 -2.87
CA GLN A 263 4.49 -19.89 -4.27
C GLN A 263 5.62 -20.86 -4.65
N ALA A 264 6.60 -21.07 -3.79
CA ALA A 264 7.73 -21.98 -4.03
C ALA A 264 7.31 -23.43 -4.36
N GLY A 265 6.10 -23.85 -3.92
CA GLY A 265 5.56 -25.15 -4.28
C GLY A 265 5.22 -25.30 -5.77
N LEU A 266 5.11 -24.21 -6.52
CA LEU A 266 4.86 -24.21 -7.96
C LEU A 266 6.15 -24.43 -8.77
N TRP A 267 7.30 -24.11 -8.22
CA TRP A 267 8.59 -24.12 -8.94
C TRP A 267 9.02 -25.52 -9.35
N ALA A 268 8.64 -26.54 -8.59
CA ALA A 268 8.85 -27.94 -8.97
C ALA A 268 8.17 -28.32 -10.30
N PHE A 269 7.16 -27.55 -10.70
CA PHE A 269 6.42 -27.72 -11.95
C PHE A 269 6.83 -26.74 -13.04
N GLY A 270 7.90 -25.96 -12.84
CA GLY A 270 8.37 -24.91 -13.75
C GLY A 270 7.48 -23.67 -13.81
N ILE A 271 6.53 -23.51 -12.88
CA ILE A 271 5.58 -22.41 -12.83
C ILE A 271 6.09 -21.35 -11.84
N SER A 272 6.26 -20.08 -12.27
CA SER A 272 6.75 -19.02 -11.40
C SER A 272 5.73 -18.62 -10.32
N GLY A 273 4.44 -18.58 -10.68
CA GLY A 273 3.35 -18.08 -9.83
C GLY A 273 3.22 -16.55 -9.80
N ASP A 274 3.98 -15.84 -10.63
CA ASP A 274 3.93 -14.37 -10.72
C ASP A 274 2.80 -13.91 -11.66
N LEU A 275 2.46 -14.73 -12.64
CA LEU A 275 1.39 -14.46 -13.59
C LEU A 275 0.05 -15.06 -13.13
N PRO A 276 -1.08 -14.52 -13.59
CA PRO A 276 -2.39 -15.13 -13.36
C PRO A 276 -2.45 -16.54 -13.95
N ILE A 277 -3.00 -17.49 -13.19
CA ILE A 277 -3.07 -18.89 -13.59
C ILE A 277 -4.51 -19.26 -13.99
N LEU A 278 -4.67 -19.85 -15.19
CA LEU A 278 -5.86 -20.59 -15.62
C LEU A 278 -5.56 -22.08 -15.57
N LEU A 279 -6.36 -22.83 -14.82
CA LEU A 279 -6.28 -24.29 -14.71
C LEU A 279 -7.39 -24.95 -15.54
N LEU A 280 -7.03 -25.69 -16.57
CA LEU A 280 -7.93 -26.57 -17.31
C LEU A 280 -7.72 -28.01 -16.87
N ARG A 281 -8.74 -28.64 -16.31
CA ARG A 281 -8.74 -30.05 -15.90
C ARG A 281 -9.49 -30.86 -16.96
N ILE A 282 -8.85 -31.87 -17.52
CA ILE A 282 -9.41 -32.70 -18.58
C ILE A 282 -9.07 -34.17 -18.40
N ALA A 283 -10.08 -35.03 -18.46
CA ALA A 283 -9.96 -36.50 -18.39
C ALA A 283 -10.50 -37.21 -19.64
N ASP A 284 -11.48 -36.59 -20.33
CA ASP A 284 -12.18 -37.22 -21.46
C ASP A 284 -11.63 -36.69 -22.80
N VAL A 285 -11.06 -37.56 -23.60
CA VAL A 285 -10.54 -37.29 -24.95
C VAL A 285 -11.60 -36.76 -25.91
N HIS A 286 -12.89 -37.11 -25.69
CA HIS A 286 -13.98 -36.60 -26.52
C HIS A 286 -14.30 -35.12 -26.26
N ARG A 287 -13.78 -34.56 -25.18
CA ARG A 287 -13.90 -33.12 -24.80
C ARG A 287 -12.74 -32.26 -25.30
N ILE A 288 -11.91 -32.76 -26.17
CA ILE A 288 -10.69 -32.09 -26.69
C ILE A 288 -11.03 -30.70 -27.32
N ASN A 289 -12.27 -30.46 -27.78
CA ASN A 289 -12.71 -29.16 -28.25
C ASN A 289 -12.66 -28.07 -27.18
N LEU A 290 -12.80 -28.40 -25.89
CA LEU A 290 -12.64 -27.45 -24.81
C LEU A 290 -11.18 -26.95 -24.75
N VAL A 291 -10.21 -27.84 -24.90
CA VAL A 291 -8.78 -27.48 -24.99
C VAL A 291 -8.55 -26.51 -26.16
N LYS A 292 -9.11 -26.80 -27.34
CA LYS A 292 -8.98 -25.92 -28.51
C LYS A 292 -9.50 -24.51 -28.23
N HIS A 293 -10.69 -24.36 -27.64
CA HIS A 293 -11.27 -23.05 -27.31
C HIS A 293 -10.47 -22.31 -26.25
N VAL A 294 -9.92 -23.00 -25.24
CA VAL A 294 -9.08 -22.39 -24.21
C VAL A 294 -7.73 -21.93 -24.79
N LEU A 295 -7.14 -22.71 -25.70
CA LEU A 295 -5.92 -22.29 -26.43
C LEU A 295 -6.17 -21.05 -27.29
N GLN A 296 -7.31 -20.97 -27.97
CA GLN A 296 -7.70 -19.78 -28.73
C GLN A 296 -7.90 -18.56 -27.82
N ALA A 297 -8.55 -18.74 -26.66
CA ALA A 297 -8.72 -17.66 -25.68
C ALA A 297 -7.36 -17.17 -25.14
N HIS A 298 -6.44 -18.09 -24.85
CA HIS A 298 -5.09 -17.78 -24.40
C HIS A 298 -4.30 -16.96 -25.44
N ALA A 299 -4.33 -17.39 -26.70
CA ALA A 299 -3.71 -16.67 -27.82
C ALA A 299 -4.32 -15.27 -28.02
N TYR A 300 -5.67 -15.17 -27.89
CA TYR A 300 -6.38 -13.89 -27.98
C TYR A 300 -5.92 -12.90 -26.89
N TRP A 301 -5.83 -13.35 -25.62
CA TRP A 301 -5.39 -12.50 -24.51
C TRP A 301 -3.97 -12.01 -24.69
N ARG A 302 -3.09 -12.90 -25.10
CA ARG A 302 -1.69 -12.53 -25.35
C ARG A 302 -1.56 -11.49 -26.47
N GLY A 303 -2.34 -11.64 -27.56
CA GLY A 303 -2.43 -10.62 -28.61
C GLY A 303 -2.91 -9.25 -28.09
N LYS A 304 -3.65 -9.23 -26.97
CA LYS A 304 -4.10 -8.01 -26.26
C LYS A 304 -3.17 -7.61 -25.10
N GLY A 305 -2.01 -8.24 -24.94
CA GLY A 305 -1.04 -7.92 -23.89
C GLY A 305 -1.36 -8.49 -22.50
N LEU A 306 -2.34 -9.40 -22.36
CA LEU A 306 -2.62 -10.10 -21.12
C LEU A 306 -1.88 -11.44 -21.08
N GLU A 307 -0.81 -11.52 -20.30
CA GLU A 307 -0.05 -12.75 -20.09
C GLU A 307 -0.69 -13.59 -18.97
N VAL A 308 -0.87 -14.90 -19.25
CA VAL A 308 -1.53 -15.86 -18.36
C VAL A 308 -0.78 -17.20 -18.46
N ASP A 309 -0.47 -17.81 -17.31
CA ASP A 309 0.00 -19.20 -17.28
C ASP A 309 -1.19 -20.14 -17.46
N LEU A 310 -1.27 -20.82 -18.59
CA LEU A 310 -2.28 -21.84 -18.86
C LEU A 310 -1.77 -23.23 -18.41
N ILE A 311 -2.34 -23.76 -17.34
CA ILE A 311 -2.03 -25.10 -16.87
C ILE A 311 -3.11 -26.07 -17.39
N ILE A 312 -2.71 -27.05 -18.19
CA ILE A 312 -3.58 -28.14 -18.64
C ILE A 312 -3.24 -29.36 -17.80
N LEU A 313 -4.15 -29.75 -16.92
CA LEU A 313 -4.01 -30.92 -16.06
C LEU A 313 -4.70 -32.12 -16.71
N ASN A 314 -3.90 -33.06 -17.21
CA ASN A 314 -4.39 -34.29 -17.75
C ASN A 314 -4.76 -35.24 -16.59
N GLU A 315 -6.04 -35.55 -16.45
CA GLU A 315 -6.62 -36.45 -15.45
C GLU A 315 -7.05 -37.80 -16.04
N ASP A 316 -6.57 -38.14 -17.25
CA ASP A 316 -6.81 -39.49 -17.85
C ASP A 316 -5.92 -40.53 -17.20
N PHE A 317 -6.52 -41.44 -16.46
CA PHE A 317 -5.88 -42.56 -15.76
C PHE A 317 -5.92 -43.87 -16.59
N SER A 318 -6.33 -43.83 -17.88
CA SER A 318 -6.56 -45.05 -18.70
C SER A 318 -5.30 -45.79 -19.19
N GLY A 319 -4.17 -45.52 -18.62
CA GLY A 319 -2.96 -46.33 -18.45
C GLY A 319 -2.06 -46.56 -19.66
N TYR A 320 -2.35 -47.20 -20.73
CA TYR A 320 -1.33 -47.70 -21.70
C TYR A 320 -1.19 -46.88 -23.00
N ARG A 321 -2.16 -46.05 -23.36
CA ARG A 321 -2.10 -45.14 -24.49
C ARG A 321 -2.35 -43.71 -23.99
N GLN A 322 -1.33 -42.89 -24.10
CA GLN A 322 -1.42 -41.47 -23.78
C GLN A 322 -2.17 -40.66 -24.86
N GLU A 323 -3.31 -41.20 -25.34
CA GLU A 323 -4.04 -40.61 -26.47
C GLU A 323 -4.46 -39.15 -26.21
N LEU A 324 -4.93 -38.87 -25.01
CA LEU A 324 -5.31 -37.49 -24.61
C LEU A 324 -4.09 -36.57 -24.62
N GLN A 325 -2.95 -37.04 -24.05
CA GLN A 325 -1.70 -36.28 -24.00
C GLN A 325 -1.22 -35.94 -25.42
N ASP A 326 -1.19 -36.94 -26.31
CA ASP A 326 -0.74 -36.78 -27.69
C ASP A 326 -1.64 -35.82 -28.46
N ARG A 327 -2.96 -35.89 -28.26
CA ARG A 327 -3.92 -35.00 -28.90
C ARG A 327 -3.77 -33.55 -28.42
N ILE A 328 -3.54 -33.34 -27.11
CA ILE A 328 -3.28 -31.98 -26.55
C ILE A 328 -1.99 -31.45 -27.15
N LEU A 329 -0.90 -32.22 -27.16
CA LEU A 329 0.38 -31.79 -27.75
C LEU A 329 0.26 -31.47 -29.24
N ASN A 330 -0.52 -32.26 -29.99
CA ASN A 330 -0.79 -31.99 -31.42
C ASN A 330 -1.56 -30.66 -31.61
N LEU A 331 -2.54 -30.37 -30.75
CA LEU A 331 -3.25 -29.08 -30.80
C LEU A 331 -2.35 -27.89 -30.51
N ILE A 332 -1.49 -28.01 -29.49
CA ILE A 332 -0.50 -26.97 -29.17
C ILE A 332 0.49 -26.83 -30.32
N GLY A 333 1.01 -27.96 -30.85
CA GLY A 333 1.98 -27.98 -31.96
C GLY A 333 1.47 -27.45 -33.30
N SER A 334 0.16 -27.48 -33.51
CA SER A 334 -0.47 -26.92 -34.71
C SER A 334 -0.92 -25.45 -34.57
N GLY A 335 -0.81 -24.89 -33.35
CA GLY A 335 -1.21 -23.52 -33.03
C GLY A 335 -0.05 -22.55 -33.00
N PRO A 336 -0.33 -21.23 -32.86
CA PRO A 336 0.67 -20.19 -32.73
C PRO A 336 1.49 -20.27 -31.44
N GLU A 337 1.08 -21.11 -30.49
CA GLU A 337 1.64 -21.25 -29.14
C GLU A 337 2.73 -22.31 -29.01
N VAL A 338 3.11 -22.97 -30.09
CA VAL A 338 4.06 -24.10 -30.07
C VAL A 338 5.41 -23.79 -29.38
N TYR A 339 5.84 -22.54 -29.47
CA TYR A 339 7.12 -22.11 -28.89
C TYR A 339 7.01 -21.64 -27.42
N ARG A 340 5.84 -21.77 -26.79
CA ARG A 340 5.56 -21.28 -25.43
C ARG A 340 5.22 -22.40 -24.45
N ILE A 341 5.70 -23.59 -24.70
CA ILE A 341 5.54 -24.71 -23.75
C ILE A 341 6.57 -24.55 -22.63
N ASP A 342 6.09 -24.63 -21.38
CA ASP A 342 6.90 -24.49 -20.17
C ASP A 342 7.64 -23.15 -20.02
N GLU A 343 7.11 -22.09 -20.61
CA GLU A 343 7.60 -20.71 -20.42
C GLU A 343 6.58 -19.85 -19.67
N PRO A 344 7.02 -18.83 -18.95
CA PRO A 344 6.10 -17.85 -18.34
C PRO A 344 5.16 -17.22 -19.38
N GLY A 345 3.87 -17.10 -19.03
CA GLY A 345 2.82 -16.64 -19.94
C GLY A 345 2.46 -17.63 -21.06
N GLY A 346 2.92 -18.87 -20.95
CA GLY A 346 2.71 -19.95 -21.91
C GLY A 346 1.82 -21.09 -21.37
N ILE A 347 2.08 -22.31 -21.88
CA ILE A 347 1.25 -23.48 -21.64
C ILE A 347 2.05 -24.53 -20.86
N PHE A 348 1.51 -24.97 -19.75
CA PHE A 348 2.09 -26.00 -18.89
C PHE A 348 1.20 -27.25 -18.94
N LEU A 349 1.65 -28.33 -19.58
CA LEU A 349 0.94 -29.59 -19.61
C LEU A 349 1.47 -30.51 -18.51
N ARG A 350 0.60 -30.88 -17.56
CA ARG A 350 0.98 -31.72 -16.38
C ARG A 350 0.02 -32.89 -16.24
N ARG A 351 0.51 -34.00 -15.68
CA ARG A 351 -0.28 -35.20 -15.41
C ARG A 351 -0.71 -35.20 -13.96
N SER A 352 -1.97 -35.52 -13.70
CA SER A 352 -2.51 -35.53 -12.35
C SER A 352 -1.88 -36.59 -11.47
N GLU A 353 -1.37 -37.69 -12.06
CA GLU A 353 -0.68 -38.78 -11.33
C GLU A 353 0.70 -38.36 -10.79
N ASP A 354 1.33 -37.34 -11.37
CA ASP A 354 2.63 -36.83 -10.95
C ASP A 354 2.49 -35.80 -9.77
N LEU A 355 1.26 -35.46 -9.39
CA LEU A 355 0.96 -34.47 -8.36
C LEU A 355 0.52 -35.13 -7.06
N THR A 356 1.07 -34.70 -5.95
CA THR A 356 0.55 -35.02 -4.61
C THR A 356 -0.80 -34.36 -4.36
N GLU A 357 -1.54 -34.75 -3.33
CA GLU A 357 -2.78 -34.09 -2.94
C GLU A 357 -2.53 -32.61 -2.57
N GLU A 358 -1.43 -32.32 -1.88
CA GLU A 358 -1.06 -30.94 -1.51
C GLU A 358 -0.73 -30.08 -2.73
N ASP A 359 -0.08 -30.65 -3.76
CA ASP A 359 0.21 -29.93 -5.01
C ASP A 359 -1.08 -29.62 -5.77
N ARG A 360 -2.03 -30.57 -5.83
CA ARG A 360 -3.34 -30.34 -6.43
C ARG A 360 -4.13 -29.26 -5.70
N ILE A 361 -4.08 -29.24 -4.37
CA ILE A 361 -4.71 -28.19 -3.56
C ILE A 361 -4.03 -26.84 -3.85
N LEU A 362 -2.70 -26.77 -3.91
CA LEU A 362 -1.97 -25.55 -4.23
C LEU A 362 -2.36 -25.03 -5.61
N LEU A 363 -2.27 -25.86 -6.68
CA LEU A 363 -2.64 -25.45 -8.04
C LEU A 363 -4.06 -24.90 -8.13
N GLN A 364 -5.02 -25.57 -7.48
CA GLN A 364 -6.40 -25.09 -7.43
C GLN A 364 -6.53 -23.79 -6.63
N SER A 365 -5.73 -23.60 -5.61
CA SER A 365 -5.81 -22.41 -4.74
C SER A 365 -5.22 -21.17 -5.39
N VAL A 366 -4.18 -21.30 -6.21
CA VAL A 366 -3.55 -20.18 -6.93
C VAL A 366 -4.27 -19.83 -8.22
N SER A 367 -5.06 -20.77 -8.78
CA SER A 367 -5.78 -20.55 -10.04
C SER A 367 -6.90 -19.52 -9.88
N ARG A 368 -6.90 -18.51 -10.74
CA ARG A 368 -7.97 -17.51 -10.80
C ARG A 368 -9.22 -18.06 -11.47
N VAL A 369 -9.03 -18.95 -12.43
CA VAL A 369 -10.10 -19.65 -13.14
C VAL A 369 -9.77 -21.13 -13.21
N ILE A 370 -10.77 -21.98 -12.92
CA ILE A 370 -10.71 -23.45 -13.09
C ILE A 370 -11.82 -23.87 -14.06
N LEU A 371 -11.40 -24.44 -15.18
CA LEU A 371 -12.29 -25.04 -16.17
C LEU A 371 -12.18 -26.57 -16.10
N THR A 372 -13.29 -27.26 -16.34
CA THR A 372 -13.34 -28.72 -16.32
C THR A 372 -14.05 -29.26 -17.55
N ASP A 373 -13.77 -30.49 -17.91
CA ASP A 373 -14.42 -31.22 -18.99
C ASP A 373 -15.77 -31.85 -18.57
N SER A 374 -16.35 -31.38 -17.45
CA SER A 374 -17.72 -31.71 -17.08
C SER A 374 -18.70 -31.43 -18.22
N ALA A 375 -19.93 -31.85 -18.12
CA ALA A 375 -20.93 -31.76 -19.21
C ALA A 375 -21.18 -30.35 -19.79
N GLU A 376 -20.68 -29.32 -19.14
CA GLU A 376 -20.88 -27.91 -19.48
C GLU A 376 -19.90 -27.42 -20.57
N SER A 377 -20.43 -26.62 -21.52
CA SER A 377 -19.59 -25.90 -22.50
C SER A 377 -18.77 -24.78 -21.85
N LEU A 378 -17.74 -24.28 -22.55
CA LEU A 378 -16.99 -23.11 -22.07
C LEU A 378 -17.91 -21.92 -21.78
N THR A 379 -18.87 -21.65 -22.65
CA THR A 379 -19.87 -20.59 -22.46
C THR A 379 -20.65 -20.76 -21.15
N GLN A 380 -21.13 -21.96 -20.85
CA GLN A 380 -21.86 -22.23 -19.61
C GLN A 380 -20.99 -22.03 -18.38
N GLN A 381 -19.75 -22.49 -18.42
CA GLN A 381 -18.80 -22.31 -17.31
C GLN A 381 -18.47 -20.83 -17.06
N VAL A 382 -18.29 -20.04 -18.11
CA VAL A 382 -17.96 -18.61 -18.01
C VAL A 382 -19.17 -17.76 -17.62
N THR A 383 -20.38 -18.15 -18.05
CA THR A 383 -21.61 -17.38 -17.75
C THR A 383 -22.32 -17.85 -16.49
N ARG A 384 -21.70 -18.69 -15.67
CA ARG A 384 -22.26 -19.10 -14.38
C ARG A 384 -22.72 -17.88 -13.56
N GLN A 385 -23.94 -17.96 -13.05
CA GLN A 385 -24.47 -16.94 -12.17
C GLN A 385 -24.26 -17.32 -10.71
N ALA A 386 -24.00 -16.31 -9.88
CA ALA A 386 -23.92 -16.51 -8.45
C ALA A 386 -25.28 -17.02 -7.94
N PRO A 387 -25.30 -18.03 -7.05
CA PRO A 387 -26.53 -18.39 -6.36
C PRO A 387 -27.11 -17.15 -5.67
N ALA A 388 -28.43 -17.04 -5.65
CA ALA A 388 -29.12 -15.92 -5.03
C ALA A 388 -28.73 -15.83 -3.54
N ILE A 389 -27.88 -14.87 -3.21
CA ILE A 389 -27.47 -14.61 -1.83
C ILE A 389 -28.61 -13.86 -1.15
N ARG A 390 -29.05 -14.33 0.02
CA ARG A 390 -30.01 -13.60 0.85
C ARG A 390 -29.43 -12.23 1.17
N LYS A 391 -30.02 -11.18 0.60
CA LYS A 391 -29.59 -9.80 0.86
C LYS A 391 -29.97 -9.42 2.28
N VAL A 392 -29.04 -8.78 2.99
CA VAL A 392 -29.35 -8.15 4.27
C VAL A 392 -30.39 -7.07 4.03
N PRO A 393 -31.45 -6.99 4.87
CA PRO A 393 -32.47 -5.95 4.74
C PRO A 393 -31.86 -4.55 4.77
N ARG A 394 -32.45 -3.63 4.04
CA ARG A 394 -32.11 -2.22 4.17
C ARG A 394 -32.52 -1.72 5.54
N PHE A 395 -31.68 -0.85 6.10
CA PHE A 395 -31.98 -0.13 7.32
C PHE A 395 -33.26 0.71 7.17
N ALA A 396 -34.17 0.59 8.13
CA ALA A 396 -35.45 1.32 8.13
C ALA A 396 -35.33 2.55 9.05
N VAL A 397 -35.38 3.73 8.47
CA VAL A 397 -35.44 4.99 9.22
C VAL A 397 -36.79 5.08 9.93
N THR A 398 -36.75 5.22 11.25
CA THR A 398 -37.94 5.34 12.11
C THR A 398 -38.26 6.77 12.54
N ARG A 399 -37.32 7.68 12.30
CA ARG A 399 -37.43 9.11 12.66
C ARG A 399 -36.77 10.00 11.61
N THR A 400 -37.49 11.01 11.17
CA THR A 400 -36.89 12.04 10.31
C THR A 400 -35.79 12.78 11.06
N PRO A 401 -34.59 12.99 10.46
CA PRO A 401 -33.56 13.78 11.07
C PRO A 401 -34.10 15.19 11.43
N SER A 402 -33.90 15.60 12.66
CA SER A 402 -34.11 17.01 13.04
C SER A 402 -33.13 17.90 12.27
N ALA A 403 -33.42 19.19 12.17
CA ALA A 403 -32.44 20.15 11.64
C ALA A 403 -31.10 19.94 12.35
N VAL A 404 -30.03 20.00 11.57
CA VAL A 404 -28.66 19.83 12.07
C VAL A 404 -28.44 20.82 13.21
N MET A 405 -28.16 20.32 14.41
CA MET A 405 -27.80 21.20 15.53
C MET A 405 -26.54 21.97 15.14
N ALA A 406 -26.48 23.25 15.52
CA ALA A 406 -25.27 24.02 15.36
C ALA A 406 -24.09 23.31 16.05
N PRO A 407 -22.90 23.31 15.44
CA PRO A 407 -21.72 22.68 16.06
C PRO A 407 -21.50 23.29 17.45
N GLU A 408 -21.23 22.42 18.42
CA GLU A 408 -20.87 22.87 19.76
C GLU A 408 -19.50 23.57 19.71
N PRO A 409 -19.33 24.69 20.43
CA PRO A 409 -18.03 25.36 20.51
C PRO A 409 -17.02 24.41 21.17
N VAL A 410 -15.88 24.19 20.52
CA VAL A 410 -14.78 23.44 21.10
C VAL A 410 -14.15 24.26 22.22
N PRO A 411 -13.86 23.69 23.39
CA PRO A 411 -13.17 24.39 24.48
C PRO A 411 -11.86 25.01 24.01
N SER A 412 -11.64 26.28 24.32
CA SER A 412 -10.34 26.92 24.11
C SER A 412 -9.29 26.20 24.95
N ARG A 413 -8.16 25.80 24.33
CA ARG A 413 -7.01 25.22 25.01
C ARG A 413 -5.86 26.21 24.96
N ASP A 414 -5.21 26.41 26.08
CA ASP A 414 -3.97 27.18 26.14
C ASP A 414 -2.81 26.28 25.69
N LEU A 415 -2.31 26.54 24.47
CA LEU A 415 -1.29 25.73 23.81
C LEU A 415 0.00 26.53 23.61
N LEU A 416 1.13 25.91 23.89
CA LEU A 416 2.45 26.44 23.61
C LEU A 416 2.73 26.31 22.09
N PHE A 417 3.39 27.33 21.52
CA PHE A 417 3.80 27.35 20.11
C PHE A 417 2.66 27.12 19.12
N TYR A 418 1.49 27.68 19.42
CA TYR A 418 0.32 27.54 18.56
C TYR A 418 0.54 28.18 17.18
N ASN A 419 0.40 27.37 16.11
CA ASN A 419 0.66 27.79 14.73
C ASN A 419 -0.61 28.10 13.91
N GLY A 420 -1.77 28.24 14.57
CA GLY A 420 -3.07 28.45 13.91
C GLY A 420 -3.90 27.17 13.71
N ILE A 421 -3.28 25.99 13.76
CA ILE A 421 -3.93 24.68 13.63
C ILE A 421 -3.66 23.82 14.85
N GLY A 422 -2.43 23.82 15.38
CA GLY A 422 -2.03 23.00 16.51
C GLY A 422 -0.94 23.63 17.36
N GLY A 423 -0.65 22.99 18.51
CA GLY A 423 0.38 23.40 19.46
C GLY A 423 0.53 22.35 20.56
N PHE A 424 1.54 22.52 21.40
CA PHE A 424 1.81 21.62 22.51
C PHE A 424 0.96 21.98 23.76
N THR A 425 0.62 20.95 24.54
CA THR A 425 0.09 21.16 25.90
C THR A 425 1.13 21.87 26.78
N GLN A 426 0.70 22.45 27.90
CA GLN A 426 1.58 23.19 28.80
C GLN A 426 2.72 22.33 29.40
N ASP A 427 2.50 21.04 29.50
CA ASP A 427 3.51 20.07 29.95
C ASP A 427 4.35 19.46 28.80
N GLY A 428 4.09 19.86 27.55
CA GLY A 428 4.78 19.42 26.35
C GLY A 428 4.56 17.97 25.93
N ARG A 429 3.66 17.24 26.64
CA ARG A 429 3.46 15.78 26.41
C ARG A 429 2.56 15.43 25.24
N GLU A 430 1.68 16.34 24.87
CA GLU A 430 0.78 16.15 23.72
C GLU A 430 0.95 17.27 22.71
N TYR A 431 0.88 16.93 21.43
CA TYR A 431 0.65 17.89 20.37
C TYR A 431 -0.82 17.85 19.96
N VAL A 432 -1.50 18.96 20.11
CA VAL A 432 -2.95 19.09 19.90
C VAL A 432 -3.21 19.75 18.55
N VAL A 433 -4.05 19.12 17.72
CA VAL A 433 -4.47 19.61 16.38
C VAL A 433 -5.97 19.84 16.39
N GLN A 434 -6.43 21.02 15.95
CA GLN A 434 -7.84 21.35 15.83
C GLN A 434 -8.24 21.49 14.37
N ILE A 435 -9.06 20.57 13.86
CA ILE A 435 -9.53 20.53 12.49
C ILE A 435 -10.96 21.05 12.41
N ARG A 436 -11.11 22.25 11.88
CA ARG A 436 -12.41 22.90 11.68
C ARG A 436 -13.06 22.42 10.37
N PRO A 437 -14.38 22.46 10.23
CA PRO A 437 -15.07 22.13 8.98
C PRO A 437 -14.46 22.88 7.76
N GLY A 438 -14.15 22.13 6.71
CA GLY A 438 -13.53 22.67 5.49
C GLY A 438 -12.06 23.07 5.61
N LYS A 439 -11.41 22.80 6.74
CA LYS A 439 -9.97 23.01 6.94
C LYS A 439 -9.28 21.68 7.13
N ALA A 440 -8.02 21.61 6.71
CA ALA A 440 -7.14 20.45 6.91
C ALA A 440 -5.73 20.95 7.22
N THR A 441 -4.91 20.07 7.73
CA THR A 441 -3.45 20.28 7.86
C THR A 441 -2.79 20.32 6.49
N PRO A 442 -1.65 20.99 6.32
CA PRO A 442 -0.96 21.07 5.03
C PRO A 442 -0.42 19.70 4.54
N ALA A 443 -0.17 18.80 5.46
CA ALA A 443 0.28 17.42 5.23
C ALA A 443 -0.23 16.55 6.38
N PRO A 444 -0.21 15.21 6.24
CA PRO A 444 -0.55 14.31 7.36
C PRO A 444 0.42 14.49 8.53
N TRP A 445 -0.09 14.94 9.66
CA TRP A 445 0.65 15.02 10.91
C TRP A 445 0.40 13.74 11.69
N SER A 446 1.41 12.85 11.73
CA SER A 446 1.24 11.50 12.19
C SER A 446 2.02 11.18 13.47
N ASN A 447 1.52 10.19 14.21
CA ASN A 447 2.19 9.56 15.34
C ASN A 447 2.49 8.09 15.01
N VAL A 448 3.65 7.60 15.42
CA VAL A 448 4.02 6.19 15.29
C VAL A 448 3.88 5.52 16.65
N LEU A 449 2.87 4.67 16.76
CA LEU A 449 2.56 3.89 17.96
C LEU A 449 3.18 2.51 17.77
N ALA A 450 4.22 2.17 18.54
CA ALA A 450 4.95 0.93 18.30
C ALA A 450 5.49 0.31 19.60
N ASN A 451 5.70 -0.99 19.52
CA ASN A 451 6.61 -1.78 20.33
C ASN A 451 7.58 -2.53 19.37
N ASP A 452 8.41 -3.43 19.90
CA ASP A 452 9.39 -4.21 19.13
C ASP A 452 8.79 -5.15 18.07
N ARG A 453 7.50 -5.54 18.22
CA ARG A 453 6.81 -6.51 17.37
C ARG A 453 5.69 -5.92 16.52
N MET A 454 5.07 -4.86 16.94
CA MET A 454 3.89 -4.27 16.28
C MET A 454 3.98 -2.76 16.24
N GLY A 455 3.47 -2.19 15.17
CA GLY A 455 3.30 -0.74 15.12
C GLY A 455 2.13 -0.30 14.26
N SER A 456 1.77 0.96 14.44
CA SER A 456 0.75 1.64 13.66
C SER A 456 1.13 3.10 13.46
N VAL A 457 1.06 3.58 12.22
CA VAL A 457 1.11 5.01 11.93
C VAL A 457 -0.31 5.53 11.94
N VAL A 458 -0.54 6.60 12.69
CA VAL A 458 -1.87 7.23 12.84
C VAL A 458 -1.75 8.71 12.50
N SER A 459 -2.50 9.20 11.52
CA SER A 459 -2.54 10.63 11.17
C SER A 459 -3.57 11.39 12.01
N GLU A 460 -3.49 12.71 11.99
CA GLU A 460 -4.44 13.60 12.64
C GLU A 460 -5.87 13.47 12.09
N SER A 461 -6.01 12.93 10.88
CA SER A 461 -7.31 12.65 10.27
C SER A 461 -7.96 11.36 10.80
N GLY A 462 -7.21 10.54 11.54
CA GLY A 462 -7.63 9.21 11.97
C GLY A 462 -7.30 8.11 10.96
N ALA A 463 -6.66 8.43 9.84
CA ALA A 463 -6.14 7.41 8.94
C ALA A 463 -5.00 6.65 9.62
N ALA A 464 -4.99 5.33 9.41
CA ALA A 464 -3.99 4.47 10.02
C ALA A 464 -3.63 3.29 9.11
N TYR A 465 -2.39 2.81 9.24
CA TYR A 465 -2.02 1.45 8.83
C TYR A 465 -1.23 0.76 9.95
N THR A 466 -1.35 -0.55 10.02
CA THR A 466 -0.81 -1.37 11.11
C THR A 466 -0.05 -2.56 10.55
N TRP A 467 1.04 -2.94 11.22
CA TRP A 467 1.88 -4.10 10.86
C TRP A 467 2.28 -4.90 12.11
N VAL A 468 2.74 -6.12 11.87
CA VAL A 468 3.39 -6.96 12.90
C VAL A 468 4.71 -7.47 12.35
N ASP A 469 5.75 -7.49 13.19
CA ASP A 469 7.13 -7.88 12.96
C ASP A 469 7.86 -7.01 11.91
N ASN A 470 7.25 -6.73 10.76
CA ASN A 470 7.87 -5.93 9.70
C ASN A 470 6.87 -5.00 9.02
N ALA A 471 7.14 -3.68 9.03
CA ALA A 471 6.27 -2.64 8.48
C ALA A 471 6.11 -2.70 6.95
N HIS A 472 7.03 -3.36 6.25
CA HIS A 472 7.01 -3.52 4.80
C HIS A 472 6.49 -4.91 4.38
N GLU A 473 6.99 -5.98 5.01
CA GLU A 473 6.73 -7.34 4.56
C GLU A 473 5.44 -7.95 5.12
N PHE A 474 4.99 -7.50 6.32
CA PHE A 474 3.77 -8.02 6.93
C PHE A 474 2.85 -6.93 7.47
N ARG A 475 2.26 -6.20 6.56
CA ARG A 475 1.19 -5.24 6.84
C ARG A 475 -0.10 -5.98 7.15
N LEU A 476 -0.78 -5.60 8.21
CA LEU A 476 -2.13 -6.08 8.52
C LEU A 476 -3.16 -5.29 7.70
N THR A 477 -2.97 -3.97 7.59
CA THR A 477 -3.83 -3.02 6.88
C THR A 477 -3.02 -2.20 5.87
N PRO A 478 -3.64 -1.64 4.81
CA PRO A 478 -2.93 -0.99 3.73
C PRO A 478 -2.13 0.25 4.15
N TRP A 479 -0.91 0.35 3.66
CA TRP A 479 -0.15 1.58 3.61
C TRP A 479 -0.39 2.25 2.25
N ASN A 480 -1.12 3.36 2.24
CA ASN A 480 -1.57 3.99 1.00
C ASN A 480 -0.60 5.03 0.44
N ASN A 481 0.25 5.64 1.29
CA ASN A 481 1.24 6.65 0.91
C ASN A 481 0.68 7.82 0.07
N ASP A 482 -0.57 8.20 0.35
CA ASP A 482 -1.26 9.31 -0.31
C ASP A 482 -1.47 10.47 0.66
N PRO A 483 -0.58 11.48 0.66
CA PRO A 483 -0.66 12.60 1.61
C PRO A 483 -1.79 13.58 1.32
N ILE A 484 -2.41 13.51 0.15
CA ILE A 484 -3.48 14.42 -0.25
C ILE A 484 -4.83 13.90 0.24
N SER A 485 -5.22 12.69 -0.18
CA SER A 485 -6.51 12.11 0.19
C SER A 485 -6.49 11.47 1.57
N ASP A 486 -5.32 11.03 2.04
CA ASP A 486 -5.11 10.34 3.32
C ASP A 486 -6.11 9.19 3.56
N PRO A 487 -6.25 8.25 2.59
CA PRO A 487 -7.20 7.17 2.70
C PRO A 487 -6.74 6.16 3.76
N SER A 488 -7.68 5.60 4.49
CA SER A 488 -7.40 4.59 5.51
C SER A 488 -8.01 3.24 5.18
N GLY A 489 -7.26 2.17 5.43
CA GLY A 489 -7.77 0.82 5.50
C GLY A 489 -8.36 0.45 6.87
N GLU A 490 -8.35 1.38 7.83
CA GLU A 490 -8.97 1.25 9.15
C GLU A 490 -9.97 2.38 9.34
N ALA A 491 -11.19 2.08 9.74
CA ALA A 491 -12.23 3.10 9.89
C ALA A 491 -13.21 2.75 11.00
N PHE A 492 -13.72 3.79 11.67
CA PHE A 492 -14.72 3.65 12.72
C PHE A 492 -15.92 4.56 12.42
N TYR A 493 -17.11 4.05 12.70
CA TYR A 493 -18.36 4.75 12.42
C TYR A 493 -19.28 4.68 13.63
N LEU A 494 -20.04 5.75 13.84
CA LEU A 494 -21.23 5.77 14.66
C LEU A 494 -22.44 5.99 13.75
N ARG A 495 -23.49 5.22 13.97
CA ARG A 495 -24.78 5.39 13.27
C ARG A 495 -25.89 5.57 14.29
N ASP A 496 -26.75 6.55 14.04
CA ASP A 496 -28.02 6.71 14.75
C ASP A 496 -29.06 5.74 14.17
N GLU A 497 -29.46 4.77 14.98
CA GLU A 497 -30.38 3.71 14.58
C GLU A 497 -31.84 4.17 14.43
N GLU A 498 -32.18 5.43 14.72
CA GLU A 498 -33.47 6.01 14.47
C GLU A 498 -33.49 6.79 13.15
N THR A 499 -32.45 7.55 12.87
CA THR A 499 -32.41 8.47 11.72
C THR A 499 -31.61 7.95 10.53
N GLY A 500 -30.76 6.92 10.72
CA GLY A 500 -29.83 6.42 9.71
C GLY A 500 -28.64 7.35 9.42
N GLN A 501 -28.52 8.48 10.13
CA GLN A 501 -27.33 9.32 10.02
C GLN A 501 -26.13 8.61 10.61
N PHE A 502 -25.00 8.65 9.89
CA PHE A 502 -23.75 8.11 10.40
C PHE A 502 -22.60 9.10 10.18
N TRP A 503 -21.56 8.96 10.98
CA TRP A 503 -20.34 9.77 10.94
C TRP A 503 -19.16 8.98 11.53
N SER A 504 -17.94 9.41 11.22
CA SER A 504 -16.75 8.92 11.89
C SER A 504 -16.45 9.74 13.14
N PRO A 505 -15.99 9.10 14.24
CA PRO A 505 -15.50 9.82 15.41
C PRO A 505 -14.15 10.50 15.18
N THR A 506 -13.54 10.27 14.02
CA THR A 506 -12.31 10.87 13.50
C THR A 506 -12.63 11.74 12.27
N PRO A 507 -11.78 12.71 11.87
CA PRO A 507 -12.01 13.57 10.71
C PRO A 507 -12.29 12.83 9.41
N LEU A 508 -11.68 11.68 9.18
CA LEU A 508 -11.91 10.79 8.04
C LEU A 508 -12.33 9.40 8.54
N PRO A 509 -12.99 8.57 7.71
CA PRO A 509 -13.39 8.81 6.32
C PRO A 509 -14.75 9.50 6.13
N ALA A 510 -15.62 9.57 7.15
CA ALA A 510 -16.97 10.12 7.06
C ALA A 510 -17.13 11.30 8.03
N PRO A 511 -16.62 12.49 7.69
CA PRO A 511 -16.64 13.63 8.60
C PRO A 511 -18.06 14.10 8.93
N GLY A 512 -18.23 14.55 10.15
CA GLY A 512 -19.39 15.32 10.56
C GLY A 512 -19.21 16.84 10.34
N ASN A 513 -20.12 17.64 10.91
CA ASN A 513 -20.19 19.09 10.67
C ASN A 513 -19.46 19.94 11.72
N GLY A 514 -18.89 19.33 12.77
CA GLY A 514 -18.21 20.00 13.89
C GLY A 514 -16.69 20.04 13.74
N THR A 515 -16.04 20.65 14.72
CA THR A 515 -14.59 20.66 14.85
C THR A 515 -14.11 19.41 15.53
N TYR A 516 -13.08 18.78 14.96
CA TYR A 516 -12.38 17.63 15.56
C TYR A 516 -11.15 18.12 16.31
N THR A 517 -10.83 17.50 17.45
CA THR A 517 -9.57 17.66 18.13
C THR A 517 -8.81 16.35 18.11
N CYS A 518 -7.58 16.38 17.58
CA CYS A 518 -6.65 15.25 17.66
C CYS A 518 -5.54 15.61 18.64
N ARG A 519 -5.16 14.68 19.53
CA ARG A 519 -4.05 14.82 20.47
C ARG A 519 -3.09 13.65 20.25
N HIS A 520 -1.88 13.94 19.79
CA HIS A 520 -0.81 12.97 19.70
C HIS A 520 0.06 13.03 20.94
N GLY A 521 0.15 11.95 21.68
CA GLY A 521 0.96 11.80 22.90
C GLY A 521 1.99 10.67 22.75
N PHE A 522 2.78 10.46 23.79
CA PHE A 522 3.80 9.42 23.81
C PHE A 522 3.17 8.02 23.91
N GLY A 523 3.15 7.30 22.78
CA GLY A 523 2.58 5.96 22.67
C GLY A 523 1.07 5.89 22.51
N TYR A 524 0.38 7.02 22.35
CA TYR A 524 -1.07 7.06 22.11
C TYR A 524 -1.50 8.25 21.23
N SER A 525 -2.69 8.16 20.68
CA SER A 525 -3.39 9.26 20.01
C SER A 525 -4.84 9.29 20.45
N VAL A 526 -5.42 10.48 20.57
CA VAL A 526 -6.82 10.67 21.03
C VAL A 526 -7.55 11.57 20.06
N PHE A 527 -8.77 11.21 19.71
CA PHE A 527 -9.67 12.01 18.87
C PHE A 527 -10.91 12.36 19.67
N GLU A 528 -11.25 13.64 19.69
CA GLU A 528 -12.43 14.16 20.39
C GLU A 528 -13.38 14.81 19.36
N TYR A 529 -14.66 14.41 19.43
CA TYR A 529 -15.66 14.95 18.53
C TYR A 529 -17.05 14.93 19.12
N THR A 530 -17.88 15.91 18.75
CA THR A 530 -19.30 15.94 19.15
C THR A 530 -20.19 16.12 17.93
N GLN A 531 -21.19 15.25 17.77
CA GLN A 531 -22.19 15.29 16.72
C GLN A 531 -23.59 15.07 17.31
N ASN A 532 -24.50 16.03 17.08
CA ASN A 532 -25.91 15.93 17.51
C ASN A 532 -26.07 15.61 19.00
N GLY A 533 -25.21 16.19 19.87
CA GLY A 533 -25.20 15.94 21.32
C GLY A 533 -24.67 14.55 21.71
N ILE A 534 -24.02 13.82 20.78
CA ILE A 534 -23.22 12.61 21.06
C ILE A 534 -21.76 13.01 21.07
N ASN A 535 -21.14 12.97 22.24
CA ASN A 535 -19.71 13.22 22.42
C ASN A 535 -18.94 11.91 22.30
N THR A 536 -17.85 11.91 21.55
CA THR A 536 -16.97 10.77 21.35
C THR A 536 -15.54 11.12 21.71
N GLU A 537 -14.87 10.19 22.36
CA GLU A 537 -13.44 10.21 22.64
C GLU A 537 -12.85 8.85 22.21
N VAL A 538 -11.93 8.86 21.24
CA VAL A 538 -11.30 7.66 20.70
C VAL A 538 -9.84 7.63 21.09
N TRP A 539 -9.43 6.63 21.83
CA TRP A 539 -8.04 6.37 22.22
C TRP A 539 -7.47 5.27 21.34
N THR A 540 -6.32 5.53 20.74
CA THR A 540 -5.57 4.55 19.95
C THR A 540 -4.17 4.39 20.53
N TYR A 541 -3.75 3.16 20.79
CA TYR A 541 -2.42 2.82 21.33
C TYR A 541 -2.06 1.36 21.03
N VAL A 542 -0.78 1.03 21.13
CA VAL A 542 -0.23 -0.32 21.01
C VAL A 542 0.26 -0.77 22.39
N ALA A 543 -0.04 -2.00 22.79
CA ALA A 543 0.47 -2.56 24.05
C ALA A 543 2.01 -2.58 24.05
N VAL A 544 2.64 -2.35 25.21
CA VAL A 544 4.12 -2.30 25.28
C VAL A 544 4.75 -3.69 25.05
N ASP A 545 4.09 -4.75 25.51
CA ASP A 545 4.66 -6.11 25.64
C ASP A 545 3.97 -7.14 24.72
N SER A 546 3.10 -6.72 23.83
CA SER A 546 2.30 -7.64 23.02
C SER A 546 1.91 -7.02 21.66
N PRO A 547 1.80 -7.81 20.60
CA PRO A 547 1.40 -7.32 19.29
C PRO A 547 -0.12 -7.10 19.22
N VAL A 548 -0.62 -6.15 20.00
CA VAL A 548 -2.03 -5.78 20.10
C VAL A 548 -2.20 -4.27 20.08
N LYS A 549 -2.98 -3.79 19.11
CA LYS A 549 -3.45 -2.42 19.00
C LYS A 549 -4.86 -2.31 19.61
N PHE A 550 -5.07 -1.28 20.36
CA PHE A 550 -6.36 -0.92 20.94
C PHE A 550 -6.94 0.30 20.25
N VAL A 551 -8.25 0.27 20.00
CA VAL A 551 -9.05 1.45 19.70
C VAL A 551 -10.22 1.47 20.66
N VAL A 552 -10.17 2.39 21.63
CA VAL A 552 -11.19 2.53 22.69
C VAL A 552 -12.08 3.70 22.34
N VAL A 553 -13.34 3.42 22.01
CA VAL A 553 -14.35 4.41 21.67
C VAL A 553 -15.26 4.66 22.85
N LYS A 554 -15.13 5.81 23.51
CA LYS A 554 -16.03 6.28 24.53
C LYS A 554 -17.11 7.13 23.91
N VAL A 555 -18.38 6.84 24.22
CA VAL A 555 -19.54 7.53 23.67
C VAL A 555 -20.40 8.04 24.81
N ARG A 556 -20.59 9.36 24.89
CA ARG A 556 -21.40 10.02 25.92
C ARG A 556 -22.60 10.72 25.31
N ASN A 557 -23.78 10.50 25.86
CA ASN A 557 -25.03 11.11 25.38
C ASN A 557 -25.36 12.40 26.13
N GLN A 558 -25.14 13.52 25.47
CA GLN A 558 -25.53 14.86 25.93
C GLN A 558 -26.73 15.44 25.15
N SER A 559 -27.40 14.64 24.30
CA SER A 559 -28.47 15.08 23.41
C SER A 559 -29.81 15.38 24.09
N GLY A 560 -29.88 15.23 25.40
CA GLY A 560 -31.09 15.51 26.17
C GLY A 560 -32.14 14.40 26.15
N ARG A 561 -32.00 13.35 25.34
CA ARG A 561 -32.91 12.18 25.21
C ARG A 561 -32.13 10.86 25.14
N ALA A 562 -32.80 9.75 25.32
CA ALA A 562 -32.22 8.45 25.03
C ALA A 562 -31.95 8.29 23.51
N ARG A 563 -30.91 7.58 23.15
CA ARG A 563 -30.47 7.32 21.76
C ARG A 563 -30.26 5.83 21.55
N ARG A 564 -30.61 5.37 20.35
CA ARG A 564 -30.20 4.05 19.84
C ARG A 564 -29.10 4.27 18.79
N LEU A 565 -27.96 3.69 19.02
CA LEU A 565 -26.77 3.90 18.19
C LEU A 565 -26.15 2.55 17.83
N SER A 566 -25.28 2.52 16.83
CA SER A 566 -24.34 1.44 16.63
C SER A 566 -22.95 2.00 16.43
N VAL A 567 -21.95 1.26 16.91
CA VAL A 567 -20.54 1.50 16.61
C VAL A 567 -20.03 0.42 15.66
N THR A 568 -19.30 0.80 14.63
CA THR A 568 -18.74 -0.13 13.62
C THR A 568 -17.26 0.13 13.47
N GLY A 569 -16.43 -0.94 13.57
CA GLY A 569 -15.02 -0.94 13.20
C GLY A 569 -14.84 -1.71 11.88
N TYR A 570 -13.94 -1.22 11.02
CA TYR A 570 -13.59 -1.80 9.72
C TYR A 570 -12.08 -1.83 9.54
N TRP A 571 -11.57 -2.96 9.02
CA TRP A 571 -10.16 -3.17 8.67
C TRP A 571 -10.07 -3.87 7.32
N GLU A 572 -9.29 -3.32 6.41
CA GLU A 572 -8.98 -3.92 5.11
C GLU A 572 -7.74 -4.80 5.24
N TRP A 573 -7.86 -6.10 4.95
CA TRP A 573 -6.74 -7.03 5.12
C TRP A 573 -5.72 -6.96 3.99
N VAL A 574 -4.44 -7.00 4.35
CA VAL A 574 -3.29 -7.16 3.45
C VAL A 574 -2.57 -8.48 3.74
N LEU A 575 -2.22 -8.75 4.97
CA LEU A 575 -1.50 -9.93 5.49
C LEU A 575 -0.29 -10.32 4.62
N GLY A 576 0.55 -9.33 4.37
CA GLY A 576 1.75 -9.43 3.54
C GLY A 576 2.22 -8.05 3.07
N GLN A 577 3.02 -8.03 2.00
CA GLN A 577 3.58 -6.80 1.45
C GLN A 577 2.52 -5.97 0.70
N TRP A 578 1.78 -6.60 -0.22
CA TRP A 578 0.82 -5.94 -1.11
C TRP A 578 -0.55 -6.62 -1.05
N ARG A 579 -1.60 -5.80 -1.01
CA ARG A 579 -2.97 -6.33 -0.98
C ARG A 579 -3.30 -7.13 -2.23
N HIS A 580 -2.96 -6.63 -3.41
CA HIS A 580 -3.32 -7.26 -4.69
C HIS A 580 -2.72 -8.65 -4.87
N SER A 581 -1.53 -8.93 -4.31
CA SER A 581 -0.89 -10.25 -4.37
C SER A 581 -1.40 -11.21 -3.29
N ASN A 582 -1.93 -10.70 -2.17
CA ASN A 582 -2.33 -11.50 -1.02
C ASN A 582 -3.83 -11.76 -0.92
N LEU A 583 -4.69 -10.87 -1.45
CA LEU A 583 -6.14 -10.92 -1.22
C LEU A 583 -6.81 -12.27 -1.56
N MET A 584 -6.31 -12.98 -2.58
CA MET A 584 -6.85 -14.27 -3.00
C MET A 584 -6.60 -15.41 -1.99
N HIS A 585 -5.63 -15.26 -1.11
CA HIS A 585 -5.11 -16.29 -0.22
C HIS A 585 -5.54 -16.08 1.24
N ILE A 586 -6.16 -14.92 1.52
CA ILE A 586 -6.62 -14.61 2.87
C ILE A 586 -7.92 -15.37 3.17
N VAL A 587 -7.90 -16.09 4.27
CA VAL A 587 -9.05 -16.82 4.80
C VAL A 587 -9.48 -16.18 6.11
N THR A 588 -10.77 -15.89 6.24
CA THR A 588 -11.36 -15.31 7.45
C THR A 588 -12.26 -16.31 8.16
N GLU A 589 -12.30 -16.28 9.49
CA GLU A 589 -13.09 -17.19 10.32
C GLU A 589 -13.57 -16.45 11.58
N VAL A 590 -14.76 -16.79 12.04
CA VAL A 590 -15.30 -16.28 13.31
C VAL A 590 -15.29 -17.40 14.34
N ASP A 591 -14.67 -17.17 15.49
CA ASP A 591 -14.79 -18.06 16.62
C ASP A 591 -16.18 -17.95 17.26
N PRO A 592 -16.99 -19.00 17.26
CA PRO A 592 -18.35 -18.95 17.80
C PRO A 592 -18.39 -18.64 19.31
N ALA A 593 -17.35 -18.96 20.06
CA ALA A 593 -17.31 -18.79 21.52
C ALA A 593 -17.04 -17.34 21.91
N SER A 594 -16.04 -16.69 21.29
CA SER A 594 -15.65 -15.32 21.60
C SER A 594 -16.23 -14.30 20.62
N GLY A 595 -16.73 -14.74 19.45
CA GLY A 595 -17.15 -13.90 18.32
C GLY A 595 -16.01 -13.08 17.72
N THR A 596 -14.77 -13.44 17.98
CA THR A 596 -13.56 -12.85 17.38
C THR A 596 -13.48 -13.24 15.92
N LEU A 597 -13.18 -12.28 15.06
CA LEU A 597 -12.90 -12.56 13.65
C LEU A 597 -11.40 -12.72 13.49
N TYR A 598 -11.00 -13.91 13.03
CA TYR A 598 -9.62 -14.26 12.69
C TYR A 598 -9.38 -14.20 11.19
N ALA A 599 -8.14 -13.94 10.80
CA ALA A 599 -7.68 -13.96 9.42
C ALA A 599 -6.26 -14.54 9.34
N ARG A 600 -5.98 -15.30 8.25
CA ARG A 600 -4.66 -15.90 7.99
C ARG A 600 -4.37 -15.91 6.50
N ASN A 601 -3.06 -15.97 6.18
CA ASN A 601 -2.55 -16.09 4.81
C ASN A 601 -1.44 -17.16 4.77
N ASP A 602 -1.80 -18.42 4.60
CA ASP A 602 -0.85 -19.52 4.59
C ASP A 602 -0.01 -19.61 3.28
N TYR A 603 -0.37 -18.83 2.26
CA TYR A 603 0.41 -18.69 1.03
C TYR A 603 1.68 -17.84 1.24
N ASN A 604 1.66 -16.89 2.16
CA ASN A 604 2.83 -16.13 2.58
C ASN A 604 3.71 -17.00 3.50
N ARG A 605 4.74 -17.65 2.94
CA ARG A 605 5.58 -18.62 3.64
C ARG A 605 6.40 -18.03 4.77
N GLU A 606 6.86 -16.81 4.63
CA GLU A 606 7.73 -16.15 5.62
C GLU A 606 6.95 -15.85 6.91
N PHE A 607 5.65 -15.63 6.78
CA PHE A 607 4.73 -15.37 7.88
C PHE A 607 3.64 -16.44 8.01
N ALA A 608 3.88 -17.64 7.45
CA ALA A 608 2.94 -18.76 7.53
C ALA A 608 2.65 -19.13 9.00
N GLY A 609 1.39 -19.46 9.26
CA GLY A 609 0.92 -19.77 10.62
C GLY A 609 0.46 -18.57 11.43
N LYS A 610 0.90 -17.34 11.10
CA LYS A 610 0.42 -16.14 11.80
C LYS A 610 -1.08 -15.99 11.67
N THR A 611 -1.72 -15.79 12.81
CA THR A 611 -3.16 -15.62 12.92
C THR A 611 -3.45 -14.21 13.44
N VAL A 612 -4.08 -13.41 12.58
CA VAL A 612 -4.48 -12.04 12.88
C VAL A 612 -5.92 -12.04 13.40
N PHE A 613 -6.24 -11.14 14.31
CA PHE A 613 -7.57 -11.07 14.88
C PHE A 613 -8.07 -9.64 15.08
N VAL A 614 -9.41 -9.48 15.01
CA VAL A 614 -10.13 -8.32 15.52
C VAL A 614 -11.23 -8.76 16.45
N ASN A 615 -11.43 -8.00 17.51
CA ASN A 615 -12.49 -8.26 18.51
C ASN A 615 -13.09 -6.94 19.02
N VAL A 616 -14.27 -6.99 19.59
CA VAL A 616 -14.89 -5.91 20.34
C VAL A 616 -15.51 -6.46 21.62
N ASN A 617 -15.46 -5.70 22.72
CA ASN A 617 -15.97 -6.11 24.03
C ASN A 617 -17.51 -6.15 24.14
N GLU A 618 -18.23 -6.14 23.02
CA GLU A 618 -19.70 -6.19 23.00
C GLU A 618 -20.16 -7.55 22.45
N ALA A 619 -21.03 -8.22 23.19
CA ALA A 619 -21.54 -9.54 22.81
C ALA A 619 -22.57 -9.46 21.67
N ALA A 620 -23.43 -8.44 21.70
CA ALA A 620 -24.45 -8.21 20.67
C ALA A 620 -23.81 -7.51 19.47
N ARG A 621 -23.13 -8.28 18.62
CA ARG A 621 -22.47 -7.77 17.42
C ARG A 621 -22.78 -8.59 16.19
N THR A 622 -22.67 -7.98 15.03
CA THR A 622 -22.67 -8.62 13.71
C THR A 622 -21.33 -8.42 13.03
N VAL A 623 -20.97 -9.31 12.11
CA VAL A 623 -19.64 -9.33 11.48
C VAL A 623 -19.76 -9.52 9.97
N THR A 624 -18.76 -9.10 9.21
CA THR A 624 -18.51 -9.56 7.85
C THR A 624 -17.01 -9.56 7.54
N GLY A 625 -16.57 -10.57 6.77
CA GLY A 625 -15.22 -10.67 6.21
C GLY A 625 -15.17 -10.26 4.73
N ASN A 626 -16.23 -9.65 4.19
CA ASN A 626 -16.36 -9.33 2.77
C ASN A 626 -16.41 -7.81 2.53
N ARG A 627 -15.33 -7.26 1.99
CA ARG A 627 -15.17 -5.84 1.69
C ARG A 627 -16.20 -5.35 0.65
N THR A 628 -16.46 -6.16 -0.38
CA THR A 628 -17.47 -5.80 -1.40
C THR A 628 -18.87 -5.65 -0.81
N GLU A 629 -19.20 -6.43 0.22
CA GLU A 629 -20.45 -6.27 0.96
C GLU A 629 -20.44 -5.01 1.82
N PHE A 630 -19.32 -4.79 2.55
CA PHE A 630 -19.22 -3.67 3.47
C PHE A 630 -19.21 -2.32 2.75
N LEU A 631 -18.36 -2.15 1.76
CA LEU A 631 -18.24 -0.90 1.01
C LEU A 631 -19.35 -0.76 -0.05
N GLY A 632 -19.76 -1.87 -0.67
CA GLY A 632 -20.61 -1.89 -1.86
C GLY A 632 -19.79 -1.82 -3.15
N ARG A 633 -20.40 -2.21 -4.26
CA ARG A 633 -19.79 -2.07 -5.58
C ARG A 633 -19.59 -0.57 -5.89
N ASN A 634 -18.37 -0.17 -6.19
CA ASN A 634 -17.98 1.23 -6.38
C ASN A 634 -18.19 2.13 -5.14
N GLY A 635 -18.36 1.52 -3.96
CA GLY A 635 -18.45 2.24 -2.69
C GLY A 635 -17.08 2.57 -2.12
N THR A 636 -17.06 3.50 -1.17
CA THR A 636 -15.85 3.97 -0.47
C THR A 636 -16.05 3.92 1.04
N THR A 637 -14.96 4.01 1.79
CA THR A 637 -15.01 4.15 3.26
C THR A 637 -15.78 5.41 3.70
N ALA A 638 -15.84 6.46 2.89
CA ALA A 638 -16.65 7.65 3.20
C ALA A 638 -18.16 7.39 3.18
N ARG A 639 -18.61 6.41 2.38
CA ARG A 639 -20.04 6.05 2.24
C ARG A 639 -20.23 4.55 2.06
N PRO A 640 -19.87 3.72 3.05
CA PRO A 640 -19.95 2.27 2.91
C PRO A 640 -21.41 1.80 2.87
N ALA A 641 -21.70 0.84 1.99
CA ALA A 641 -23.03 0.28 1.81
C ALA A 641 -23.61 -0.33 3.10
N ALA A 642 -22.75 -0.86 3.95
CA ALA A 642 -23.14 -1.43 5.24
C ALA A 642 -23.87 -0.43 6.17
N MET A 643 -23.59 0.87 6.03
CA MET A 643 -24.28 1.89 6.83
C MET A 643 -25.76 2.06 6.45
N TRP A 644 -26.16 1.50 5.31
CA TRP A 644 -27.57 1.48 4.84
C TRP A 644 -28.23 0.10 5.00
N GLN A 645 -27.54 -0.84 5.64
CA GLN A 645 -28.05 -2.18 5.97
C GLN A 645 -28.41 -2.25 7.44
N ASP A 646 -29.38 -3.12 7.79
CA ASP A 646 -29.82 -3.34 9.16
C ASP A 646 -28.67 -3.91 10.02
N HIS A 647 -27.95 -4.88 9.50
CA HIS A 647 -26.83 -5.55 10.18
C HIS A 647 -25.82 -6.08 9.16
N LEU A 648 -24.67 -6.57 9.62
CA LEU A 648 -23.67 -7.26 8.78
C LEU A 648 -24.07 -8.74 8.61
N SER A 649 -23.75 -9.32 7.44
CA SER A 649 -24.33 -10.62 7.00
C SER A 649 -23.79 -11.87 7.70
N GLY A 650 -22.69 -11.79 8.45
CA GLY A 650 -21.99 -12.92 9.01
C GLY A 650 -21.08 -13.67 8.02
N ARG A 651 -20.90 -13.18 6.78
CA ARG A 651 -20.10 -13.86 5.75
C ARG A 651 -18.60 -13.79 6.07
N THR A 652 -17.99 -14.95 6.21
CA THR A 652 -16.54 -15.14 6.36
C THR A 652 -16.09 -16.34 5.53
N GLY A 653 -14.81 -16.59 5.41
CA GLY A 653 -14.25 -17.73 4.69
C GLY A 653 -13.20 -17.34 3.67
N ALA A 654 -12.97 -18.24 2.70
CA ALA A 654 -12.09 -18.04 1.56
C ALA A 654 -12.85 -17.52 0.33
N SER A 655 -12.10 -17.01 -0.65
CA SER A 655 -12.63 -16.51 -1.92
C SER A 655 -13.59 -15.32 -1.78
N LEU A 656 -13.38 -14.49 -0.77
CA LEU A 656 -14.02 -13.20 -0.60
C LEU A 656 -13.03 -12.09 -0.97
N ASP A 657 -13.52 -10.87 -1.11
CA ASP A 657 -12.69 -9.67 -1.05
C ASP A 657 -12.43 -9.38 0.44
N PRO A 658 -11.23 -9.68 0.99
CA PRO A 658 -11.08 -9.86 2.43
C PRO A 658 -11.04 -8.52 3.19
N CYS A 659 -11.81 -8.46 4.25
CA CYS A 659 -11.77 -7.42 5.28
C CYS A 659 -12.18 -8.02 6.63
N ALA A 660 -12.18 -7.18 7.67
CA ALA A 660 -12.92 -7.42 8.89
C ALA A 660 -13.83 -6.22 9.16
N ALA A 661 -15.09 -6.48 9.47
CA ALA A 661 -15.99 -5.48 10.00
C ALA A 661 -16.80 -6.05 11.17
N LEU A 662 -16.88 -5.27 12.24
CA LEU A 662 -17.64 -5.59 13.44
C LEU A 662 -18.61 -4.44 13.73
N GLN A 663 -19.90 -4.72 13.86
CA GLN A 663 -20.93 -3.73 14.19
C GLN A 663 -21.65 -4.12 15.46
N ALA A 664 -21.69 -3.21 16.43
CA ALA A 664 -22.33 -3.41 17.73
C ALA A 664 -23.43 -2.35 17.95
N PRO A 665 -24.73 -2.72 17.94
CA PRO A 665 -25.81 -1.83 18.32
C PRO A 665 -25.89 -1.67 19.84
N PHE A 666 -26.31 -0.49 20.31
CA PHE A 666 -26.46 -0.21 21.72
C PHE A 666 -27.46 0.91 22.01
N ASP A 667 -28.06 0.85 23.19
CA ASP A 667 -28.87 1.92 23.73
C ASP A 667 -28.03 2.79 24.68
N LEU A 668 -28.27 4.12 24.65
CA LEU A 668 -27.57 5.10 25.46
C LEU A 668 -28.55 6.09 26.08
N ALA A 669 -28.80 5.96 27.37
CA ALA A 669 -29.69 6.85 28.10
C ALA A 669 -29.14 8.30 28.14
N LYS A 670 -29.99 9.27 28.44
CA LYS A 670 -29.56 10.67 28.63
C LYS A 670 -28.49 10.75 29.72
N GLY A 671 -27.34 11.38 29.40
CA GLY A 671 -26.20 11.56 30.30
C GLY A 671 -25.36 10.32 30.50
N GLN A 672 -25.73 9.16 29.94
CA GLN A 672 -24.98 7.92 30.05
C GLN A 672 -23.72 7.96 29.13
N GLU A 673 -22.69 7.24 29.59
CA GLU A 673 -21.48 6.96 28.82
C GLU A 673 -21.30 5.45 28.66
N ARG A 674 -20.82 5.01 27.48
CA ARG A 674 -20.42 3.63 27.21
C ARG A 674 -19.04 3.61 26.54
N GLU A 675 -18.32 2.52 26.76
CA GLU A 675 -16.98 2.30 26.22
C GLU A 675 -16.94 1.01 25.39
N PHE A 676 -16.45 1.13 24.17
CA PHE A 676 -16.25 0.02 23.24
C PHE A 676 -14.75 -0.14 22.99
N VAL A 677 -14.23 -1.32 23.30
CA VAL A 677 -12.83 -1.67 23.15
C VAL A 677 -12.68 -2.57 21.92
N PHE A 678 -12.13 -2.03 20.86
CA PHE A 678 -11.72 -2.79 19.70
C PHE A 678 -10.26 -3.20 19.82
N LEU A 679 -9.97 -4.47 19.51
CA LEU A 679 -8.64 -5.06 19.45
C LEU A 679 -8.29 -5.40 18.01
N LEU A 680 -7.07 -5.08 17.58
CA LEU A 680 -6.41 -5.60 16.38
C LEU A 680 -5.08 -6.19 16.81
N GLY A 681 -4.81 -7.45 16.51
CA GLY A 681 -3.55 -8.08 16.91
C GLY A 681 -3.23 -9.31 16.09
N ALA A 682 -2.05 -9.88 16.33
CA ALA A 682 -1.61 -11.12 15.69
C ALA A 682 -0.84 -12.01 16.67
N GLY A 683 -1.12 -13.32 16.61
CA GLY A 683 -0.29 -14.36 17.23
C GLY A 683 0.61 -15.03 16.21
N ASN A 684 1.68 -15.68 16.67
CA ASN A 684 2.52 -16.53 15.81
C ASN A 684 1.75 -17.75 15.29
N ASP A 685 0.71 -18.13 16.05
CA ASP A 685 -0.24 -19.17 15.69
C ASP A 685 -1.65 -18.83 16.24
N ALA A 686 -2.61 -19.72 16.01
CA ALA A 686 -3.98 -19.54 16.46
C ALA A 686 -4.09 -19.57 18.00
N GLU A 687 -3.27 -20.36 18.69
CA GLU A 687 -3.33 -20.45 20.17
C GLU A 687 -2.84 -19.17 20.82
N GLU A 688 -1.70 -18.62 20.38
CA GLU A 688 -1.23 -17.31 20.87
C GLU A 688 -2.27 -16.21 20.60
N ALA A 689 -2.86 -16.21 19.39
CA ALA A 689 -3.90 -15.24 19.05
C ALA A 689 -5.11 -15.34 20.01
N HIS A 690 -5.57 -16.56 20.35
CA HIS A 690 -6.63 -16.77 21.32
C HIS A 690 -6.23 -16.31 22.75
N GLN A 691 -4.99 -16.55 23.16
CA GLN A 691 -4.48 -16.09 24.45
C GLN A 691 -4.43 -14.57 24.54
N LEU A 692 -3.98 -13.89 23.49
CA LEU A 692 -3.96 -12.43 23.40
C LEU A 692 -5.38 -11.85 23.51
N VAL A 693 -6.34 -12.42 22.78
CA VAL A 693 -7.75 -11.99 22.89
C VAL A 693 -8.27 -12.15 24.33
N ARG A 694 -8.04 -13.30 24.98
CA ARG A 694 -8.47 -13.52 26.37
C ARG A 694 -7.82 -12.55 27.36
N ARG A 695 -6.51 -12.28 27.20
CA ARG A 695 -5.75 -11.36 28.06
C ARG A 695 -6.27 -9.94 28.00
N PHE A 696 -6.58 -9.45 26.79
CA PHE A 696 -6.83 -8.04 26.52
C PHE A 696 -8.30 -7.67 26.28
N SER A 697 -9.21 -8.64 26.25
CA SER A 697 -10.63 -8.35 26.06
C SER A 697 -11.21 -7.56 27.23
N GLY A 698 -12.04 -6.57 26.87
CA GLY A 698 -12.79 -5.73 27.81
C GLY A 698 -12.04 -4.51 28.34
N SER A 699 -12.80 -3.62 29.00
CA SER A 699 -12.32 -2.31 29.46
C SER A 699 -11.17 -2.41 30.47
N ALA A 700 -11.16 -3.44 31.32
CA ALA A 700 -10.09 -3.62 32.31
C ALA A 700 -8.74 -3.94 31.67
N GLY A 701 -8.72 -4.83 30.64
CA GLY A 701 -7.51 -5.15 29.88
C GLY A 701 -6.99 -3.94 29.10
N ALA A 702 -7.88 -3.20 28.47
CA ALA A 702 -7.53 -1.98 27.73
C ALA A 702 -6.94 -0.90 28.64
N LYS A 703 -7.58 -0.66 29.82
CA LYS A 703 -7.09 0.31 30.78
C LYS A 703 -5.71 -0.05 31.32
N LEU A 704 -5.51 -1.31 31.70
CA LEU A 704 -4.22 -1.78 32.18
C LEU A 704 -3.13 -1.63 31.13
N ALA A 705 -3.43 -1.98 29.86
CA ALA A 705 -2.49 -1.81 28.77
C ALA A 705 -2.11 -0.33 28.56
N LEU A 706 -3.07 0.60 28.63
CA LEU A 706 -2.81 2.03 28.53
C LEU A 706 -1.96 2.55 29.70
N GLU A 707 -2.25 2.10 30.91
CA GLU A 707 -1.45 2.43 32.10
C GLU A 707 0.00 1.95 31.96
N CYS A 708 0.22 0.76 31.40
CA CYS A 708 1.56 0.25 31.08
C CYS A 708 2.26 1.11 30.01
N VAL A 709 1.55 1.58 28.98
CA VAL A 709 2.09 2.50 27.96
C VAL A 709 2.55 3.80 28.61
N TRP A 710 1.72 4.42 29.45
CA TRP A 710 2.07 5.66 30.14
C TRP A 710 3.27 5.50 31.07
N GLU A 711 3.30 4.41 31.85
CA GLU A 711 4.40 4.17 32.81
C GLU A 711 5.71 3.86 32.07
N PHE A 712 5.66 3.11 30.95
CA PHE A 712 6.82 2.85 30.13
C PHE A 712 7.43 4.16 29.60
N TRP A 713 6.64 4.99 28.95
CA TRP A 713 7.12 6.24 28.36
C TRP A 713 7.56 7.23 29.43
N LYS A 714 6.82 7.35 30.52
CA LYS A 714 7.20 8.20 31.65
C LYS A 714 8.56 7.81 32.22
N ARG A 715 8.81 6.52 32.40
CA ARG A 715 10.08 6.01 32.92
C ARG A 715 11.22 6.24 31.93
N THR A 716 11.01 5.89 30.66
CA THR A 716 12.02 5.99 29.61
C THR A 716 12.43 7.43 29.37
N LEU A 717 11.48 8.30 29.05
CA LEU A 717 11.71 9.71 28.75
C LEU A 717 12.07 10.55 29.97
N GLY A 718 11.79 10.08 31.18
CA GLY A 718 12.11 10.75 32.42
C GLY A 718 13.52 10.45 32.98
N THR A 719 14.31 9.62 32.27
CA THR A 719 15.67 9.24 32.76
C THR A 719 16.66 10.40 32.71
N VAL A 720 16.53 11.25 31.66
CA VAL A 720 17.34 12.46 31.50
C VAL A 720 16.41 13.65 31.43
N HIS A 721 16.72 14.71 32.14
CA HIS A 721 15.95 15.96 32.13
C HIS A 721 16.88 17.15 31.89
N ALA A 722 16.55 17.97 30.93
CA ALA A 722 17.25 19.21 30.62
C ALA A 722 16.31 20.40 30.84
N GLU A 723 16.79 21.40 31.54
CA GLU A 723 16.11 22.68 31.73
C GLU A 723 16.98 23.80 31.16
N THR A 724 16.48 24.43 30.11
CA THR A 724 17.17 25.50 29.37
C THR A 724 16.30 26.76 29.32
N PRO A 725 16.86 27.92 29.00
CA PRO A 725 16.08 29.14 28.78
C PRO A 725 15.11 29.06 27.59
N ASP A 726 15.26 28.08 26.70
CA ASP A 726 14.38 27.88 25.54
C ASP A 726 13.36 26.77 25.80
N PRO A 727 12.09 27.11 26.01
CA PRO A 727 11.01 26.11 26.24
C PRO A 727 10.80 25.16 25.06
N ALA A 728 11.07 25.58 23.81
CA ALA A 728 10.93 24.73 22.64
C ALA A 728 11.97 23.61 22.67
N LEU A 729 13.23 23.94 22.99
CA LEU A 729 14.27 22.95 23.17
C LEU A 729 13.93 21.98 24.30
N ASN A 730 13.41 22.47 25.43
CA ASN A 730 13.00 21.61 26.56
C ASN A 730 11.95 20.59 26.19
N ILE A 731 10.93 20.97 25.39
CA ILE A 731 9.89 20.05 24.89
C ILE A 731 10.50 18.96 24.01
N LEU A 732 11.42 19.33 23.10
CA LEU A 732 12.04 18.38 22.20
C LEU A 732 12.94 17.40 22.92
N VAL A 733 13.89 17.89 23.73
CA VAL A 733 14.93 17.04 24.35
C VAL A 733 14.40 16.20 25.53
N ASN A 734 13.33 16.65 26.22
CA ASN A 734 12.76 15.90 27.36
C ASN A 734 11.66 14.91 26.93
N GLY A 735 11.45 14.71 25.64
CA GLY A 735 10.43 13.78 25.20
C GLY A 735 10.46 13.43 23.71
N TRP A 736 10.10 14.39 22.86
CA TRP A 736 9.77 14.09 21.45
C TRP A 736 10.91 13.52 20.63
N LEU A 737 12.16 13.97 20.79
CA LEU A 737 13.30 13.44 20.06
C LEU A 737 13.56 11.98 20.42
N GLU A 738 13.59 11.67 21.70
CA GLU A 738 13.84 10.31 22.20
C GLU A 738 12.68 9.38 21.89
N TYR A 739 11.44 9.86 22.04
CA TYR A 739 10.22 9.15 21.67
C TYR A 739 10.24 8.71 20.21
N GLN A 740 10.52 9.65 19.29
CA GLN A 740 10.57 9.35 17.85
C GLN A 740 11.71 8.39 17.53
N THR A 741 12.87 8.52 18.17
CA THR A 741 14.00 7.62 17.98
C THR A 741 13.63 6.18 18.32
N LEU A 742 13.00 5.97 19.46
CA LEU A 742 12.63 4.62 19.90
C LEU A 742 11.41 4.08 19.12
N ALA A 743 10.31 4.83 19.05
CA ALA A 743 9.05 4.35 18.47
C ALA A 743 9.10 4.27 16.95
N CYS A 744 9.57 5.34 16.29
CA CYS A 744 9.54 5.43 14.83
C CYS A 744 10.76 4.77 14.18
N ARG A 745 11.99 5.12 14.64
CA ARG A 745 13.19 4.68 13.96
C ARG A 745 13.67 3.29 14.39
N TYR A 746 13.65 2.98 15.67
CA TYR A 746 14.17 1.71 16.16
C TYR A 746 13.15 0.57 16.14
N TRP A 747 11.96 0.78 16.71
CA TRP A 747 10.91 -0.24 16.71
C TRP A 747 10.13 -0.30 15.39
N GLY A 748 9.57 0.84 14.96
CA GLY A 748 8.70 0.92 13.79
C GLY A 748 9.46 0.74 12.48
N ARG A 749 10.60 1.38 12.36
CA ARG A 749 11.36 1.51 11.09
C ARG A 749 10.44 1.92 9.95
N SER A 750 9.54 2.84 10.26
CA SER A 750 8.44 3.24 9.42
C SER A 750 7.93 4.63 9.78
N GLY A 751 7.35 5.30 8.81
CA GLY A 751 6.66 6.56 8.95
C GLY A 751 5.56 6.70 7.91
N TYR A 752 4.92 7.88 7.85
CA TYR A 752 3.84 8.11 6.89
C TYR A 752 4.33 7.96 5.44
N TYR A 753 5.49 8.54 5.11
CA TYR A 753 6.00 8.57 3.74
C TYR A 753 6.84 7.34 3.37
N GLN A 754 7.32 6.58 4.34
CA GLN A 754 8.16 5.41 4.09
C GLN A 754 7.80 4.26 5.02
N SER A 755 7.39 3.15 4.45
CA SER A 755 7.12 1.88 5.13
C SER A 755 8.31 0.93 4.92
N GLY A 756 9.47 1.24 5.53
CA GLY A 756 10.73 0.52 5.27
C GLY A 756 10.80 -0.86 5.93
N GLY A 757 10.60 -0.94 7.23
CA GLY A 757 10.64 -2.18 8.01
C GLY A 757 12.03 -2.81 8.17
N ALA A 758 13.01 -2.41 7.37
CA ALA A 758 14.39 -2.90 7.45
C ALA A 758 15.19 -2.20 8.57
N TYR A 759 16.22 -2.88 9.06
CA TYR A 759 17.32 -2.21 9.79
C TYR A 759 18.36 -1.75 8.78
N GLY A 760 18.78 -0.49 8.86
CA GLY A 760 20.01 -0.01 8.25
C GLY A 760 21.18 -0.24 9.20
N PHE A 761 22.30 -0.71 8.70
CA PHE A 761 23.45 -0.97 9.58
C PHE A 761 23.91 0.29 10.31
N ARG A 762 24.16 1.34 9.56
CA ARG A 762 24.50 2.67 10.05
C ARG A 762 23.37 3.30 10.87
N ASP A 763 22.16 3.31 10.31
CA ASP A 763 21.05 4.11 10.80
C ASP A 763 20.67 3.76 12.24
N GLN A 764 20.39 2.48 12.52
CA GLN A 764 19.96 2.08 13.86
C GLN A 764 21.12 1.99 14.85
N LEU A 765 22.36 1.79 14.40
CA LEU A 765 23.52 1.98 15.28
C LEU A 765 23.62 3.43 15.75
N GLN A 766 23.45 4.42 14.85
CA GLN A 766 23.39 5.83 15.23
C GLN A 766 22.22 6.11 16.18
N ASP A 767 21.02 5.64 15.86
CA ASP A 767 19.82 5.82 16.67
C ASP A 767 20.02 5.29 18.10
N THR A 768 20.63 4.12 18.26
CA THR A 768 20.89 3.54 19.59
C THR A 768 21.88 4.36 20.44
N THR A 769 22.73 5.20 19.82
CA THR A 769 23.58 6.11 20.60
C THR A 769 22.79 7.20 21.31
N ALA A 770 21.65 7.61 20.79
CA ALA A 770 20.75 8.55 21.47
C ALA A 770 20.07 7.91 22.69
N LEU A 771 19.88 6.59 22.67
CA LEU A 771 19.18 5.82 23.72
C LEU A 771 20.09 5.32 24.82
N LEU A 772 21.42 5.60 24.79
CA LEU A 772 22.38 5.06 25.73
C LEU A 772 22.07 5.36 27.21
N ASN A 773 21.44 6.51 27.47
CA ASN A 773 21.12 6.92 28.84
C ASN A 773 19.74 6.40 29.29
N ALA A 774 18.76 6.38 28.37
CA ALA A 774 17.39 6.04 28.70
C ALA A 774 17.08 4.55 28.55
N ALA A 775 17.64 3.91 27.54
CA ALA A 775 17.40 2.52 27.19
C ALA A 775 18.70 1.79 26.76
N PRO A 776 19.73 1.69 27.61
CA PRO A 776 21.02 1.09 27.23
C PRO A 776 20.93 -0.36 26.78
N TRP A 777 19.89 -1.11 27.22
CA TRP A 777 19.65 -2.48 26.76
C TRP A 777 19.38 -2.56 25.26
N THR A 778 18.68 -1.58 24.66
CA THR A 778 18.42 -1.53 23.21
C THR A 778 19.72 -1.40 22.44
N ALA A 779 20.65 -0.55 22.91
CA ALA A 779 21.96 -0.39 22.30
C ALA A 779 22.78 -1.69 22.39
N ARG A 780 22.74 -2.38 23.53
CA ARG A 780 23.44 -3.66 23.71
C ARG A 780 22.94 -4.73 22.73
N GLU A 781 21.63 -4.90 22.67
CA GLU A 781 21.00 -5.86 21.77
C GLU A 781 21.28 -5.54 20.32
N HIS A 782 21.25 -4.26 19.95
CA HIS A 782 21.49 -3.85 18.58
C HIS A 782 22.93 -3.99 18.14
N LEU A 783 23.91 -3.74 19.02
CA LEU A 783 25.32 -4.01 18.75
C LEU A 783 25.54 -5.48 18.35
N LEU A 784 24.95 -6.42 19.10
CA LEU A 784 25.05 -7.86 18.78
C LEU A 784 24.29 -8.22 17.52
N ARG A 785 23.11 -7.63 17.31
CA ARG A 785 22.31 -7.81 16.09
C ARG A 785 23.04 -7.30 14.85
N ALA A 786 23.71 -6.15 14.94
CA ALA A 786 24.49 -5.60 13.85
C ALA A 786 25.76 -6.43 13.58
N ALA A 787 26.49 -6.87 14.64
CA ALA A 787 27.64 -7.75 14.49
C ALA A 787 27.28 -9.03 13.72
N ALA A 788 26.12 -9.65 13.99
CA ALA A 788 25.61 -10.81 13.25
C ALA A 788 25.27 -10.53 11.77
N ARG A 789 25.45 -9.31 11.30
CA ARG A 789 25.25 -8.90 9.90
C ARG A 789 26.56 -8.51 9.21
N GLN A 790 27.69 -8.84 9.81
CA GLN A 790 29.03 -8.64 9.26
C GLN A 790 29.51 -9.89 8.54
N PHE A 791 30.06 -9.72 7.34
CA PHE A 791 30.70 -10.79 6.58
C PHE A 791 32.12 -11.06 7.13
N ILE A 792 32.63 -12.27 6.86
CA ILE A 792 33.98 -12.69 7.27
C ILE A 792 35.05 -11.67 6.82
N GLU A 793 34.83 -11.03 5.66
CA GLU A 793 35.75 -10.02 5.09
C GLU A 793 35.71 -8.67 5.81
N GLY A 794 34.81 -8.50 6.78
CA GLY A 794 34.69 -7.31 7.62
C GLY A 794 33.75 -6.22 7.12
N ASP A 795 33.22 -6.33 5.91
CA ASP A 795 32.12 -5.51 5.45
C ASP A 795 30.77 -6.08 5.94
N VAL A 796 29.64 -5.40 5.64
CA VAL A 796 28.36 -5.67 6.31
C VAL A 796 27.20 -5.63 5.31
N GLN A 797 26.03 -6.15 5.73
CA GLN A 797 24.78 -5.79 5.05
C GLN A 797 24.47 -4.31 5.32
N HIS A 798 24.34 -3.51 4.28
CA HIS A 798 23.96 -2.10 4.38
C HIS A 798 22.60 -1.92 5.07
N TRP A 799 21.62 -2.76 4.67
CA TRP A 799 20.34 -2.91 5.36
C TRP A 799 19.80 -4.33 5.20
N TRP A 800 18.92 -4.75 6.12
CA TRP A 800 18.31 -6.07 6.09
C TRP A 800 16.91 -6.09 6.74
N HIS A 801 16.05 -6.98 6.28
CA HIS A 801 14.79 -7.28 6.95
C HIS A 801 15.04 -8.26 8.11
N PRO A 802 14.68 -7.90 9.36
CA PRO A 802 15.07 -8.68 10.54
C PRO A 802 14.50 -10.09 10.56
N HIS A 803 13.31 -10.29 9.98
CA HIS A 803 12.60 -11.57 10.04
C HIS A 803 13.22 -12.62 9.10
N THR A 804 13.54 -12.20 7.88
CA THR A 804 14.12 -13.09 6.85
C THR A 804 15.64 -13.10 6.85
N GLY A 805 16.28 -12.02 7.25
CA GLY A 805 17.72 -11.80 7.10
C GLY A 805 18.13 -11.38 5.69
N ARG A 806 17.17 -11.28 4.74
CA ARG A 806 17.43 -10.74 3.41
C ARG A 806 17.84 -9.28 3.48
N GLY A 807 18.85 -8.91 2.70
CA GLY A 807 19.36 -7.54 2.71
C GLY A 807 20.33 -7.26 1.59
N VAL A 808 20.87 -6.07 1.61
CA VAL A 808 21.75 -5.54 0.58
C VAL A 808 23.21 -5.50 1.07
N ARG A 809 24.12 -6.03 0.29
CA ARG A 809 25.58 -5.88 0.45
C ARG A 809 26.07 -4.83 -0.54
N THR A 810 26.90 -3.88 -0.08
CA THR A 810 27.33 -2.72 -0.86
C THR A 810 28.86 -2.50 -0.74
N HIS A 811 29.35 -1.49 -1.45
CA HIS A 811 30.70 -0.92 -1.25
C HIS A 811 30.71 0.34 -0.40
N PHE A 812 29.66 0.63 0.41
CA PHE A 812 29.68 1.76 1.34
C PHE A 812 30.83 1.64 2.34
N SER A 813 31.51 2.72 2.57
CA SER A 813 32.77 2.71 3.30
C SER A 813 32.69 3.10 4.78
N ASP A 814 31.58 3.68 5.20
CA ASP A 814 31.34 4.08 6.58
C ASP A 814 30.52 3.07 7.39
N ASP A 815 29.65 2.28 6.75
CA ASP A 815 28.69 1.38 7.40
C ASP A 815 29.33 0.57 8.54
N PHE A 816 30.34 -0.19 8.22
CA PHE A 816 30.98 -1.12 9.17
C PHE A 816 31.72 -0.39 10.29
N LEU A 817 32.15 0.89 10.11
CA LEU A 817 32.80 1.68 11.13
C LEU A 817 31.89 2.15 12.25
N TRP A 818 30.57 2.14 12.01
CA TRP A 818 29.60 2.47 13.06
C TRP A 818 29.57 1.44 14.18
N LEU A 819 29.87 0.16 13.90
CA LEU A 819 29.91 -0.88 14.92
C LEU A 819 30.99 -0.60 16.02
N PRO A 820 32.30 -0.41 15.69
CA PRO A 820 33.30 -0.07 16.69
C PRO A 820 33.04 1.29 17.35
N TYR A 821 32.54 2.28 16.61
CA TYR A 821 32.16 3.58 17.15
C TYR A 821 31.11 3.45 18.26
N CYS A 822 29.98 2.77 17.96
CA CYS A 822 28.88 2.57 18.90
C CYS A 822 29.28 1.67 20.08
N ALA A 823 30.12 0.63 19.85
CA ALA A 823 30.64 -0.21 20.91
C ALA A 823 31.48 0.60 21.92
N CYS A 824 32.38 1.47 21.43
CA CYS A 824 33.13 2.38 22.30
C CYS A 824 32.23 3.31 23.10
N ARG A 825 31.20 3.89 22.48
CA ARG A 825 30.26 4.78 23.16
C ARG A 825 29.47 4.04 24.23
N TYR A 826 28.97 2.83 23.90
CA TYR A 826 28.22 1.97 24.82
C TYR A 826 29.03 1.60 26.04
N VAL A 827 30.25 1.06 25.84
CA VAL A 827 31.13 0.69 26.95
C VAL A 827 31.48 1.90 27.83
N LYS A 828 31.73 3.06 27.21
CA LYS A 828 32.04 4.30 27.94
C LYS A 828 30.85 4.78 28.79
N ALA A 829 29.61 4.66 28.27
CA ALA A 829 28.41 5.14 28.96
C ALA A 829 27.95 4.19 30.06
N THR A 830 28.06 2.89 29.84
CA THR A 830 27.50 1.86 30.74
C THR A 830 28.51 1.17 31.65
N GLY A 831 29.80 1.15 31.28
CA GLY A 831 30.80 0.33 31.93
C GLY A 831 30.72 -1.17 31.62
N ASP A 832 29.76 -1.62 30.78
CA ASP A 832 29.61 -3.02 30.39
C ASP A 832 30.69 -3.42 29.35
N THR A 833 31.84 -3.83 29.83
CA THR A 833 32.91 -4.40 29.00
C THR A 833 32.63 -5.84 28.59
N GLY A 834 31.70 -6.55 29.30
CA GLY A 834 31.35 -7.93 29.02
C GLY A 834 30.67 -8.13 27.67
N VAL A 835 30.03 -7.09 27.11
CA VAL A 835 29.44 -7.14 25.75
C VAL A 835 30.50 -7.49 24.70
N LEU A 836 31.74 -7.06 24.87
CA LEU A 836 32.87 -7.28 23.95
C LEU A 836 33.29 -8.75 23.86
N ASP A 837 32.93 -9.59 24.83
CA ASP A 837 33.29 -11.01 24.90
C ASP A 837 32.16 -11.92 24.36
N VAL A 838 31.04 -11.33 23.98
CA VAL A 838 29.92 -12.10 23.41
C VAL A 838 30.29 -12.61 22.04
N GLN A 839 30.18 -13.93 21.85
CA GLN A 839 30.39 -14.58 20.55
C GLN A 839 29.22 -14.33 19.64
N VAL A 840 29.50 -13.97 18.37
CA VAL A 840 28.51 -13.70 17.35
C VAL A 840 28.98 -14.35 16.03
N PRO A 841 28.11 -15.07 15.29
CA PRO A 841 28.48 -15.65 14.02
C PRO A 841 28.65 -14.57 12.93
N PHE A 842 29.58 -14.82 11.99
CA PHE A 842 29.70 -14.00 10.78
C PHE A 842 28.70 -14.47 9.70
N LEU A 843 28.58 -13.69 8.64
CA LEU A 843 27.88 -14.03 7.43
C LEU A 843 28.83 -14.53 6.35
N GLU A 844 28.34 -15.46 5.53
CA GLU A 844 28.96 -15.88 4.26
C GLU A 844 28.08 -15.52 3.08
N GLY A 845 28.69 -14.94 2.05
CA GLY A 845 28.04 -14.57 0.80
C GLY A 845 29.06 -14.13 -0.23
N ARG A 846 28.67 -14.06 -1.49
CA ARG A 846 29.55 -13.54 -2.53
C ARG A 846 29.97 -12.10 -2.24
N ALA A 847 31.20 -11.74 -2.59
CA ALA A 847 31.59 -10.34 -2.57
C ALA A 847 30.83 -9.54 -3.64
N VAL A 848 30.65 -8.23 -3.42
CA VAL A 848 30.13 -7.32 -4.46
C VAL A 848 31.17 -7.22 -5.56
N ASN A 849 30.79 -7.40 -6.83
CA ASN A 849 31.72 -7.26 -7.95
C ASN A 849 32.19 -5.81 -8.11
N ALA A 850 33.32 -5.60 -8.74
CA ALA A 850 33.90 -4.25 -8.89
C ALA A 850 33.06 -3.32 -9.78
N ASP A 851 32.24 -3.87 -10.64
CA ASP A 851 31.30 -3.18 -11.55
C ASP A 851 29.87 -3.08 -11.03
N GLU A 852 29.57 -3.70 -9.86
CA GLU A 852 28.30 -3.60 -9.16
C GLU A 852 28.38 -2.57 -8.01
N GLU A 853 27.33 -1.81 -7.80
CA GLU A 853 27.20 -0.97 -6.59
C GLU A 853 26.74 -1.80 -5.38
N SER A 854 25.84 -2.76 -5.61
CA SER A 854 25.19 -3.56 -4.57
C SER A 854 24.48 -4.79 -5.15
N TYR A 855 24.16 -5.75 -4.29
CA TYR A 855 23.17 -6.79 -4.60
C TYR A 855 22.31 -7.12 -3.39
N TYR A 856 21.08 -7.58 -3.65
CA TYR A 856 20.11 -8.01 -2.64
C TYR A 856 20.04 -9.54 -2.59
N ASP A 857 20.29 -10.13 -1.41
CA ASP A 857 20.29 -11.58 -1.23
C ASP A 857 20.00 -11.99 0.21
N LEU A 858 19.88 -13.31 0.44
CA LEU A 858 19.84 -13.96 1.74
C LEU A 858 21.19 -14.65 1.99
N PRO A 859 22.13 -14.01 2.71
CA PRO A 859 23.41 -14.64 3.05
C PRO A 859 23.23 -15.79 4.03
N GLN A 860 24.19 -16.71 4.06
CA GLN A 860 24.22 -17.80 5.01
C GLN A 860 24.99 -17.38 6.29
N HIS A 861 24.66 -18.01 7.41
CA HIS A 861 25.50 -17.88 8.60
C HIS A 861 26.76 -18.72 8.41
N SER A 862 27.90 -18.14 8.72
CA SER A 862 29.17 -18.87 8.72
C SER A 862 29.30 -19.77 9.93
N ASP A 863 30.10 -20.83 9.81
CA ASP A 863 30.55 -21.63 10.95
C ASP A 863 31.60 -20.89 11.80
N GLU A 864 32.14 -19.77 11.29
CA GLU A 864 33.07 -18.91 12.02
C GLU A 864 32.31 -17.93 12.93
N GLU A 865 32.65 -17.93 14.21
CA GLU A 865 32.17 -16.97 15.21
C GLU A 865 33.34 -16.15 15.72
N GLY A 866 33.05 -14.89 16.05
CA GLY A 866 34.00 -13.99 16.71
C GLY A 866 33.37 -13.26 17.88
N THR A 867 34.19 -12.77 18.80
CA THR A 867 33.70 -11.87 19.81
C THR A 867 33.28 -10.53 19.21
N LEU A 868 32.36 -9.78 19.84
CA LEU A 868 32.04 -8.42 19.39
C LEU A 868 33.30 -7.56 19.22
N TYR A 869 34.33 -7.77 20.05
CA TYR A 869 35.62 -7.11 19.89
C TYR A 869 36.28 -7.46 18.54
N GLU A 870 36.35 -8.73 18.18
CA GLU A 870 36.86 -9.21 16.88
C GLU A 870 36.09 -8.64 15.71
N HIS A 871 34.75 -8.59 15.78
CA HIS A 871 33.92 -7.91 14.78
C HIS A 871 34.34 -6.44 14.60
N CYS A 872 34.58 -5.71 15.68
CA CYS A 872 35.05 -4.33 15.63
C CYS A 872 36.45 -4.22 15.01
N VAL A 873 37.39 -5.14 15.35
CA VAL A 873 38.74 -5.19 14.79
C VAL A 873 38.71 -5.43 13.28
N ARG A 874 37.84 -6.37 12.80
CA ARG A 874 37.67 -6.64 11.37
C ARG A 874 37.06 -5.43 10.64
N ALA A 875 36.07 -4.77 11.23
CA ALA A 875 35.44 -3.58 10.70
C ALA A 875 36.45 -2.44 10.50
N ILE A 876 37.26 -2.16 11.53
CA ILE A 876 38.32 -1.14 11.44
C ILE A 876 39.36 -1.53 10.39
N THR A 877 39.81 -2.77 10.38
CA THR A 877 40.80 -3.27 9.41
C THR A 877 40.30 -3.13 7.97
N ARG A 878 39.00 -3.37 7.75
CA ARG A 878 38.34 -3.16 6.45
C ARG A 878 38.31 -1.70 6.05
N GLY A 879 38.15 -0.78 7.00
CA GLY A 879 38.13 0.67 6.79
C GLY A 879 39.48 1.29 6.44
N LEU A 880 40.60 0.63 6.78
CA LEU A 880 41.95 1.11 6.50
C LEU A 880 42.35 0.89 5.03
N ARG A 881 41.62 1.53 4.13
CA ARG A 881 41.83 1.50 2.68
C ARG A 881 41.95 2.93 2.18
N PHE A 882 43.18 3.30 1.75
CA PHE A 882 43.51 4.67 1.38
C PHE A 882 43.73 4.80 -0.12
N GLY A 883 43.39 5.97 -0.64
CA GLY A 883 43.64 6.35 -2.02
C GLY A 883 45.00 7.01 -2.20
N SER A 884 45.26 7.58 -3.37
CA SER A 884 46.53 8.18 -3.78
C SER A 884 46.92 9.42 -2.96
N ASN A 885 45.96 10.10 -2.34
CA ASN A 885 46.16 11.28 -1.52
C ASN A 885 46.23 10.97 0.00
N GLY A 886 46.20 9.69 0.36
CA GLY A 886 46.24 9.25 1.76
C GLY A 886 44.93 9.39 2.52
N LEU A 887 43.82 9.63 1.84
CA LEU A 887 42.49 9.68 2.44
C LEU A 887 41.76 8.35 2.22
N PRO A 888 40.79 7.99 3.09
CA PRO A 888 40.03 6.77 2.92
C PRO A 888 39.22 6.77 1.60
N LEU A 889 39.14 5.59 0.96
CA LEU A 889 38.34 5.39 -0.25
C LEU A 889 36.87 5.43 0.09
N ILE A 890 36.07 6.18 -0.72
CA ILE A 890 34.62 6.36 -0.50
C ILE A 890 33.77 5.15 -0.90
N GLY A 891 34.30 4.24 -1.78
CA GLY A 891 33.49 3.16 -2.31
C GLY A 891 32.32 3.66 -3.17
N CYS A 892 31.11 3.09 -2.99
CA CYS A 892 29.89 3.60 -3.63
C CYS A 892 29.20 4.69 -2.82
N GLY A 893 29.77 5.11 -1.69
CA GLY A 893 29.32 6.19 -0.82
C GLY A 893 29.99 6.14 0.55
N ASP A 894 29.88 7.24 1.28
CA ASP A 894 30.12 7.32 2.71
C ASP A 894 28.76 7.56 3.41
N TRP A 895 28.70 8.39 4.46
CA TRP A 895 27.42 8.75 5.09
C TRP A 895 26.41 9.40 4.11
N ASN A 896 26.90 9.97 3.02
CA ASN A 896 26.06 10.49 1.93
C ASN A 896 25.89 9.44 0.83
N ASP A 897 24.76 8.74 0.81
CA ASP A 897 24.41 7.70 -0.15
C ASP A 897 24.29 8.20 -1.60
N GLY A 898 24.18 9.51 -1.80
CA GLY A 898 24.10 10.15 -3.14
C GLY A 898 25.43 10.35 -3.85
N MET A 899 26.56 9.91 -3.28
CA MET A 899 27.91 10.15 -3.80
C MET A 899 28.51 8.97 -4.57
N ASN A 900 27.67 8.07 -5.09
CA ASN A 900 28.10 6.82 -5.74
C ASN A 900 29.04 7.04 -6.94
N LEU A 901 28.85 8.12 -7.70
CA LEU A 901 29.68 8.42 -8.87
C LEU A 901 31.11 8.87 -8.51
N VAL A 902 31.34 9.38 -7.31
CA VAL A 902 32.67 9.81 -6.85
C VAL A 902 33.60 8.61 -6.75
N GLY A 903 33.13 7.50 -6.19
CA GLY A 903 33.89 6.28 -6.00
C GLY A 903 33.77 5.23 -7.10
N ALA A 904 32.99 5.47 -8.17
CA ALA A 904 32.65 4.48 -9.20
C ALA A 904 33.87 3.82 -9.91
N LYS A 905 35.04 4.48 -9.90
CA LYS A 905 36.29 3.94 -10.46
C LYS A 905 37.21 3.34 -9.39
N GLY A 906 36.74 3.18 -8.15
CA GLY A 906 37.55 2.68 -7.02
C GLY A 906 38.69 3.60 -6.57
N LYS A 907 38.65 4.89 -6.91
CA LYS A 907 39.72 5.89 -6.63
C LYS A 907 39.21 7.08 -5.82
N GLY A 908 37.91 7.27 -5.72
CA GLY A 908 37.33 8.40 -4.98
C GLY A 908 37.65 8.31 -3.50
N GLU A 909 38.04 9.43 -2.91
CA GLU A 909 38.43 9.57 -1.51
C GLU A 909 37.44 10.47 -0.77
N SER A 910 37.22 10.21 0.53
CA SER A 910 36.29 11.00 1.37
C SER A 910 37.01 11.68 2.51
N VAL A 911 36.94 13.02 2.55
CA VAL A 911 37.44 13.85 3.66
C VAL A 911 36.57 13.63 4.91
N TRP A 912 35.24 13.52 4.74
CA TRP A 912 34.36 13.26 5.87
C TRP A 912 34.68 11.91 6.53
N LEU A 913 34.86 10.87 5.72
CA LEU A 913 35.21 9.53 6.21
C LEU A 913 36.57 9.55 6.96
N ALA A 914 37.52 10.38 6.53
CA ALA A 914 38.79 10.55 7.23
C ALA A 914 38.62 11.09 8.67
N PHE A 915 37.77 12.10 8.85
CA PHE A 915 37.43 12.59 10.20
C PHE A 915 36.71 11.53 11.01
N PHE A 916 35.79 10.78 10.42
CA PHE A 916 35.05 9.74 11.14
C PHE A 916 35.96 8.57 11.53
N LEU A 917 36.78 8.09 10.59
CA LEU A 917 37.76 7.03 10.84
C LEU A 917 38.79 7.46 11.94
N TYR A 918 39.25 8.71 11.91
CA TYR A 918 40.14 9.25 12.95
C TYR A 918 39.49 9.15 14.34
N ASP A 919 38.23 9.56 14.50
CA ASP A 919 37.52 9.49 15.78
C ASP A 919 37.31 8.03 16.24
N VAL A 920 36.95 7.12 15.30
CA VAL A 920 36.87 5.68 15.58
C VAL A 920 38.17 5.12 16.09
N LEU A 921 39.30 5.37 15.37
CA LEU A 921 40.62 4.88 15.71
C LEU A 921 41.08 5.38 17.07
N ARG A 922 40.90 6.67 17.35
CA ARG A 922 41.26 7.28 18.65
C ARG A 922 40.50 6.67 19.81
N ARG A 923 39.22 6.44 19.67
CA ARG A 923 38.35 5.81 20.70
C ARG A 923 38.71 4.34 20.89
N PHE A 924 38.86 3.61 19.80
CA PHE A 924 39.10 2.18 19.85
C PHE A 924 40.49 1.83 20.34
N SER A 925 41.52 2.67 20.07
CA SER A 925 42.86 2.53 20.66
C SER A 925 42.81 2.45 22.20
N GLY A 926 41.98 3.31 22.84
CA GLY A 926 41.76 3.25 24.28
C GLY A 926 41.07 1.95 24.74
N LEU A 927 40.09 1.49 24.02
CA LEU A 927 39.36 0.23 24.28
C LEU A 927 40.28 -0.99 24.12
N ALA A 928 41.07 -1.05 23.05
CA ALA A 928 42.01 -2.13 22.79
C ALA A 928 43.10 -2.22 23.89
N ARG A 929 43.63 -1.09 24.34
CA ARG A 929 44.60 -1.04 25.48
C ARG A 929 44.00 -1.58 26.77
N SER A 930 42.71 -1.27 27.05
CA SER A 930 42.03 -1.78 28.23
C SER A 930 41.85 -3.31 28.20
N ARG A 931 41.89 -3.92 27.02
CA ARG A 931 41.87 -5.37 26.80
C ARG A 931 43.26 -6.02 26.64
N ASN A 932 44.34 -5.28 26.88
CA ASN A 932 45.73 -5.68 26.69
C ASN A 932 46.09 -6.03 25.23
N ASP A 933 45.30 -5.59 24.26
CA ASP A 933 45.68 -5.65 22.82
C ASP A 933 46.49 -4.41 22.44
N VAL A 934 47.72 -4.36 22.92
CA VAL A 934 48.61 -3.23 22.71
C VAL A 934 48.96 -3.08 21.22
N ALA A 935 49.14 -4.20 20.51
CA ALA A 935 49.52 -4.17 19.11
C ALA A 935 48.45 -3.49 18.24
N PHE A 936 47.20 -3.83 18.41
CA PHE A 936 46.12 -3.19 17.67
C PHE A 936 45.85 -1.75 18.12
N ALA A 937 46.04 -1.45 19.42
CA ALA A 937 45.94 -0.08 19.95
C ALA A 937 46.97 0.84 19.32
N ASP A 938 48.23 0.39 19.19
CA ASP A 938 49.32 1.15 18.59
C ASP A 938 49.11 1.33 17.08
N ARG A 939 48.61 0.29 16.38
CA ARG A 939 48.18 0.39 14.98
C ARG A 939 47.09 1.46 14.79
N CYS A 940 46.02 1.43 15.62
CA CYS A 940 45.01 2.48 15.57
C CYS A 940 45.57 3.88 15.77
N THR A 941 46.55 4.04 16.70
CA THR A 941 47.18 5.34 16.94
C THR A 941 47.97 5.79 15.72
N GLN A 942 48.77 4.90 15.15
CA GLN A 942 49.62 5.18 13.98
C GLN A 942 48.76 5.56 12.75
N GLU A 943 47.68 4.80 12.49
CA GLU A 943 46.82 5.09 11.34
C GLU A 943 45.98 6.38 11.53
N ALA A 944 45.74 6.81 12.77
CA ALA A 944 45.09 8.07 13.07
C ALA A 944 46.02 9.29 12.90
N GLU A 945 47.35 9.14 12.99
CA GLU A 945 48.37 10.19 12.73
C GLU A 945 48.58 10.38 11.24
#